data_268a56bedef65e1e6efa4bfc7bb964e6
#
_entry.id   268a56bedef65e1e6efa4bfc7bb964e6
#
_cell.length_a   1.000
_cell.length_b   1.000
_cell.length_c   1.000
_cell.angle_alpha   90.00
_cell.angle_beta   90.00
_cell.angle_gamma   90.00
#
_symmetry.space_group_name_H-M   'P 1'
#
loop_
_entity.id
_entity.type
_entity.pdbx_description
1 polymer ?
#
loop_
_entity_poly.entity_id
_entity_poly.type
_entity_poly.pdbx_seq_one_letter_code
_entity_poly.pdbx_strand_id
1 'polypeptide(L)'
;MLLATSALAGCGGSDDDDDTEAPPTTPPVTEPGKPAVEKVLFIGVDGLTYDAMRSGVADKTLSNIGQLTVTRAWTGGVTGGVTQQPTLAAPGWATLLTGQWADVHGVRSDAAGQAMKAPSLFQRVKAARPDARLAGAFNSTLLAGLVGSDRDAGYVQAVTDCAGVDDCVATQARDRITEGYDVVVAQFGAAERAASDSGFGANYQAVIRQTDAAVGVLAKQIADRRAANPNENWLIVVATSHGLGKTGTVDGLPLSSNKTIMLATNQPAMLGGTADDSSFDGVWDSNWYALPSAADVAPTMLAHLGALPADGQYDMAGTPLSEPLALRRLATRTSMDNKTVTLSWVRVGEPDGEIVVSRDGTEVARLPGTATEYADTGFTFDTEGVHTLNYSVSAGRAVSATRATVVYAKPVVLLPSLRTGLTMLFPFEGNVTDIAAGGGVITPYDGVQAPAFADAGVFGKMFKNERGSAALGAFKLDYPAGLLDSLQVFTIGFWFQSDGTANDRSILGNKDYNSGGNPGITIAQWAGPELRFNLAGGGSRVDINGVKFTANKPVYIAMTVDKTAKTMTASVYDSELGFTRRSTATGSVNLAQVAGVFGPHIGLNEDGRGTYGICCAGTKGPYTMNFDDLAFWSRALTEAEVKSLAMSGKSVSELFP
;
A
#
# COMPACT_ATOMS: atom_id res chain seq x y z
N MET A 1 -48.34 -12.08 56.83
CA MET A 1 -48.13 -12.89 58.00
C MET A 1 -46.64 -12.87 58.25
N LEU A 2 -46.16 -11.89 58.98
CA LEU A 2 -45.81 -11.82 60.42
C LEU A 2 -44.84 -12.90 60.86
N LEU A 3 -43.76 -12.50 61.26
CA LEU A 3 -43.00 -12.28 62.50
C LEU A 3 -41.58 -12.86 62.36
N ALA A 4 -40.53 -12.20 62.64
CA ALA A 4 -39.97 -11.46 63.74
C ALA A 4 -38.85 -12.23 64.46
N THR A 5 -37.72 -11.55 64.57
CA THR A 5 -36.72 -11.47 65.67
C THR A 5 -36.12 -12.71 66.31
N SER A 6 -34.79 -12.73 66.42
CA SER A 6 -34.12 -12.50 67.72
C SER A 6 -32.60 -12.43 67.58
N ALA A 7 -32.06 -11.47 68.26
CA ALA A 7 -30.63 -11.27 68.53
C ALA A 7 -30.16 -12.21 69.64
N LEU A 8 -28.87 -12.61 69.61
CA LEU A 8 -28.12 -12.97 70.80
C LEU A 8 -26.67 -12.56 70.68
N ALA A 9 -26.21 -11.76 71.60
CA ALA A 9 -24.85 -11.34 71.84
C ALA A 9 -24.00 -12.45 72.47
N GLY A 10 -22.72 -12.49 72.12
CA GLY A 10 -21.70 -13.28 72.79
C GLY A 10 -20.35 -12.62 72.65
N CYS A 11 -19.83 -12.14 73.77
CA CYS A 11 -18.51 -11.49 73.92
C CYS A 11 -17.36 -12.49 73.87
N GLY A 12 -16.18 -11.98 73.42
CA GLY A 12 -14.92 -12.36 74.00
C GLY A 12 -13.84 -12.86 73.03
N GLY A 13 -12.73 -12.14 72.93
CA GLY A 13 -11.47 -12.63 72.43
C GLY A 13 -10.70 -11.55 71.65
N SER A 14 -9.85 -10.82 72.35
CA SER A 14 -8.79 -9.96 71.79
C SER A 14 -7.71 -10.81 71.14
N ASP A 15 -7.36 -10.53 69.88
CA ASP A 15 -6.00 -10.70 69.39
C ASP A 15 -5.75 -9.57 68.35
N ASP A 16 -4.72 -8.79 68.65
CA ASP A 16 -4.22 -7.70 67.82
C ASP A 16 -3.54 -8.28 66.59
N ASP A 17 -4.15 -8.15 65.42
CA ASP A 17 -3.48 -8.22 64.13
C ASP A 17 -3.73 -6.90 63.39
N ASP A 18 -2.62 -6.17 63.24
CA ASP A 18 -2.51 -4.87 62.59
C ASP A 18 -2.60 -5.06 61.04
N ASP A 19 -3.80 -5.35 60.53
CA ASP A 19 -4.12 -5.33 59.14
C ASP A 19 -4.50 -3.90 58.73
N THR A 20 -3.53 -3.15 58.22
CA THR A 20 -3.75 -1.90 57.53
C THR A 20 -4.47 -2.20 56.22
N GLU A 21 -5.79 -2.27 56.28
CA GLU A 21 -6.69 -2.31 55.17
C GLU A 21 -6.53 -1.03 54.34
N ALA A 22 -6.10 -1.17 53.07
CA ALA A 22 -6.05 -0.05 52.13
C ALA A 22 -7.45 0.58 52.03
N PRO A 23 -7.57 1.90 52.08
CA PRO A 23 -8.88 2.54 52.02
C PRO A 23 -9.59 2.19 50.71
N PRO A 24 -10.88 1.84 50.74
CA PRO A 24 -11.65 1.57 49.55
C PRO A 24 -11.60 2.81 48.66
N THR A 25 -11.23 2.61 47.38
CA THR A 25 -11.29 3.63 46.33
C THR A 25 -12.75 3.96 46.05
N THR A 26 -13.39 4.74 46.90
CA THR A 26 -14.68 5.37 46.59
C THR A 26 -14.48 6.30 45.40
N PRO A 27 -15.31 6.24 44.36
CA PRO A 27 -15.30 7.25 43.31
C PRO A 27 -15.44 8.63 43.93
N PRO A 28 -14.71 9.67 43.47
CA PRO A 28 -14.80 10.99 44.05
C PRO A 28 -16.23 11.49 43.94
N VAL A 29 -16.73 12.00 45.05
CA VAL A 29 -18.02 12.70 45.09
C VAL A 29 -17.81 14.01 44.38
N THR A 30 -18.31 14.10 43.13
CA THR A 30 -18.37 15.37 42.37
C THR A 30 -19.27 16.34 43.12
N GLU A 31 -18.90 17.61 43.21
CA GLU A 31 -19.78 18.66 43.74
C GLU A 31 -21.04 18.70 42.87
N PRO A 32 -22.25 18.58 43.41
CA PRO A 32 -23.48 18.62 42.63
C PRO A 32 -23.59 19.93 41.82
N GLY A 33 -23.67 19.80 40.50
CA GLY A 33 -23.90 20.91 39.58
C GLY A 33 -22.67 21.50 38.88
N LYS A 34 -21.44 21.06 39.17
CA LYS A 34 -20.26 21.42 38.38
C LYS A 34 -19.90 20.30 37.41
N PRO A 35 -19.64 20.63 36.12
CA PRO A 35 -19.17 19.64 35.17
C PRO A 35 -17.79 19.10 35.56
N ALA A 36 -17.52 17.85 35.20
CA ALA A 36 -16.20 17.24 35.36
C ALA A 36 -15.15 17.99 34.53
N VAL A 37 -13.95 18.13 35.07
CA VAL A 37 -12.78 18.68 34.38
C VAL A 37 -11.86 17.52 34.02
N GLU A 38 -11.95 17.07 32.77
CA GLU A 38 -11.19 15.93 32.28
C GLU A 38 -9.71 16.29 32.12
N LYS A 39 -8.83 15.49 32.71
CA LYS A 39 -7.37 15.67 32.71
C LYS A 39 -6.65 14.35 32.46
N VAL A 40 -5.42 14.41 31.94
CA VAL A 40 -4.61 13.23 31.59
C VAL A 40 -3.20 13.33 32.18
N LEU A 41 -2.76 12.25 32.80
CA LEU A 41 -1.35 11.94 33.02
C LEU A 41 -0.96 10.75 32.15
N PHE A 42 -0.09 10.98 31.16
CA PHE A 42 0.50 9.94 30.36
C PHE A 42 1.94 9.69 30.79
N ILE A 43 2.23 8.46 31.23
CA ILE A 43 3.55 8.00 31.67
C ILE A 43 4.07 6.99 30.66
N GLY A 44 5.18 7.31 29.99
CA GLY A 44 5.91 6.35 29.19
C GLY A 44 7.10 5.81 29.97
N VAL A 45 7.29 4.48 29.99
CA VAL A 45 8.40 3.82 30.69
C VAL A 45 9.17 2.99 29.68
N ASP A 46 10.12 3.62 28.97
CA ASP A 46 10.92 2.92 27.99
C ASP A 46 11.80 1.88 28.65
N GLY A 47 11.80 0.67 28.08
CA GLY A 47 12.54 -0.47 28.61
C GLY A 47 11.81 -1.33 29.63
N LEU A 48 10.65 -0.92 30.18
CA LEU A 48 9.86 -1.80 31.04
C LEU A 48 9.13 -2.85 30.18
N THR A 49 9.68 -4.05 30.10
CA THR A 49 9.07 -5.13 29.33
C THR A 49 7.78 -5.64 29.98
N TYR A 50 6.85 -6.15 29.16
CA TYR A 50 5.60 -6.74 29.68
C TYR A 50 5.87 -7.87 30.68
N ASP A 51 6.87 -8.74 30.43
CA ASP A 51 7.19 -9.86 31.30
C ASP A 51 7.75 -9.39 32.64
N ALA A 52 8.64 -8.36 32.66
CA ALA A 52 9.17 -7.78 33.89
C ALA A 52 8.06 -7.10 34.69
N MET A 53 7.17 -6.37 34.03
CA MET A 53 6.01 -5.75 34.67
C MET A 53 5.09 -6.80 35.28
N ARG A 54 4.69 -7.82 34.53
CA ARG A 54 3.81 -8.89 34.98
C ARG A 54 4.39 -9.61 36.22
N SER A 55 5.67 -9.95 36.18
CA SER A 55 6.35 -10.58 37.31
C SER A 55 6.41 -9.66 38.52
N GLY A 56 6.77 -8.39 38.32
CA GLY A 56 6.89 -7.42 39.41
C GLY A 56 5.55 -7.04 40.06
N VAL A 57 4.46 -7.07 39.31
CA VAL A 57 3.10 -6.91 39.86
C VAL A 57 2.69 -8.15 40.64
N ALA A 58 2.98 -9.35 40.14
CA ALA A 58 2.63 -10.60 40.80
C ALA A 58 3.39 -10.80 42.14
N ASP A 59 4.65 -10.41 42.18
CA ASP A 59 5.49 -10.50 43.39
C ASP A 59 5.46 -9.22 44.26
N LYS A 60 4.63 -8.25 43.88
CA LYS A 60 4.43 -6.95 44.57
C LYS A 60 5.67 -6.04 44.62
N THR A 61 6.68 -6.28 43.77
CA THR A 61 7.85 -5.39 43.66
C THR A 61 7.58 -4.15 42.81
N LEU A 62 6.52 -4.17 41.99
CA LEU A 62 5.98 -3.03 41.25
C LEU A 62 4.54 -2.73 41.74
N SER A 63 4.44 -2.35 43.02
CA SER A 63 3.16 -2.21 43.72
C SER A 63 2.32 -1.01 43.24
N ASN A 64 2.94 0.06 42.74
CA ASN A 64 2.22 1.25 42.26
C ASN A 64 1.60 1.02 40.87
N ILE A 65 2.35 0.45 39.95
CA ILE A 65 1.80 0.01 38.63
C ILE A 65 0.75 -1.08 38.85
N GLY A 66 0.97 -1.96 39.87
CA GLY A 66 0.01 -3.01 40.26
C GLY A 66 -1.34 -2.51 40.75
N GLN A 67 -1.48 -1.23 41.12
CA GLN A 67 -2.78 -0.60 41.43
C GLN A 67 -3.59 -0.21 40.18
N LEU A 68 -2.97 -0.24 39.00
CA LEU A 68 -3.61 0.04 37.75
C LEU A 68 -4.10 -1.27 37.10
N THR A 69 -5.10 -1.18 36.24
CA THR A 69 -5.45 -2.30 35.37
C THR A 69 -4.43 -2.38 34.25
N VAL A 70 -3.75 -3.52 34.16
CA VAL A 70 -2.65 -3.75 33.20
C VAL A 70 -3.07 -4.76 32.14
N THR A 71 -2.70 -4.53 30.89
CA THR A 71 -2.88 -5.47 29.79
C THR A 71 -1.63 -5.54 28.93
N ARG A 72 -1.49 -6.66 28.22
CA ARG A 72 -0.55 -6.77 27.11
C ARG A 72 -1.05 -5.91 25.94
N ALA A 73 -0.11 -5.31 25.23
CA ALA A 73 -0.40 -4.55 24.02
C ALA A 73 0.74 -4.77 23.00
N TRP A 74 0.57 -4.26 21.79
CA TRP A 74 1.55 -4.39 20.75
C TRP A 74 1.90 -3.06 20.09
N THR A 75 3.08 -3.02 19.44
CA THR A 75 3.61 -1.87 18.71
C THR A 75 4.25 -2.31 17.38
N GLY A 76 4.87 -1.38 16.65
CA GLY A 76 5.63 -1.69 15.45
C GLY A 76 4.78 -1.95 14.19
N GLY A 77 3.48 -1.61 14.20
CA GLY A 77 2.57 -1.81 13.07
C GLY A 77 2.32 -3.29 12.75
N VAL A 78 1.61 -3.57 11.68
CA VAL A 78 1.33 -4.95 11.23
C VAL A 78 2.52 -5.46 10.43
N THR A 79 3.12 -6.56 10.86
CA THR A 79 4.29 -7.16 10.20
C THR A 79 3.97 -7.53 8.76
N GLY A 80 4.84 -7.12 7.83
CA GLY A 80 4.65 -7.31 6.39
C GLY A 80 3.62 -6.36 5.76
N GLY A 81 2.94 -5.52 6.55
CA GLY A 81 1.98 -4.52 6.06
C GLY A 81 2.59 -3.13 5.88
N VAL A 82 1.81 -2.22 5.30
CA VAL A 82 2.22 -0.82 5.08
C VAL A 82 2.48 -0.06 6.39
N THR A 83 1.84 -0.49 7.47
CA THR A 83 1.96 0.10 8.81
C THR A 83 3.19 -0.38 9.57
N GLN A 84 3.93 -1.38 9.05
CA GLN A 84 5.14 -1.87 9.72
C GLN A 84 6.14 -0.74 9.92
N GLN A 85 6.62 -0.62 11.15
CA GLN A 85 7.64 0.35 11.54
C GLN A 85 8.70 -0.27 12.44
N PRO A 86 9.90 0.32 12.53
CA PRO A 86 10.90 -0.11 13.47
C PRO A 86 10.41 -0.01 14.92
N THR A 87 10.75 -1.01 15.74
CA THR A 87 10.46 -1.05 17.18
C THR A 87 11.56 -0.30 17.94
N LEU A 88 11.58 1.03 17.73
CA LEU A 88 12.54 1.99 18.28
C LEU A 88 11.82 3.08 19.07
N ALA A 89 12.56 3.86 19.86
CA ALA A 89 11.98 4.87 20.74
C ALA A 89 11.20 5.95 19.98
N ALA A 90 11.80 6.66 19.02
CA ALA A 90 11.13 7.77 18.35
C ALA A 90 9.92 7.32 17.48
N PRO A 91 9.98 6.24 16.66
CA PRO A 91 8.80 5.71 15.99
C PRO A 91 7.69 5.29 16.96
N GLY A 92 8.02 4.61 18.05
CA GLY A 92 7.05 4.19 19.06
C GLY A 92 6.39 5.38 19.77
N TRP A 93 7.16 6.38 20.19
CA TRP A 93 6.62 7.60 20.79
C TRP A 93 5.80 8.44 19.82
N ALA A 94 6.19 8.52 18.55
CA ALA A 94 5.38 9.17 17.55
C ALA A 94 4.02 8.47 17.41
N THR A 95 3.98 7.14 17.46
CA THR A 95 2.72 6.38 17.47
C THR A 95 1.88 6.66 18.71
N LEU A 96 2.50 6.61 19.92
CA LEU A 96 1.82 6.88 21.19
C LEU A 96 1.19 8.29 21.23
N LEU A 97 1.85 9.27 20.60
CA LEU A 97 1.40 10.67 20.61
C LEU A 97 0.48 11.03 19.44
N THR A 98 0.47 10.29 18.36
CA THR A 98 -0.36 10.63 17.18
C THR A 98 -1.53 9.69 16.95
N GLY A 99 -1.49 8.47 17.50
CA GLY A 99 -2.43 7.40 17.18
C GLY A 99 -2.26 6.86 15.76
N GLN A 100 -1.10 7.10 15.12
CA GLN A 100 -0.79 6.73 13.75
C GLN A 100 0.48 5.87 13.69
N TRP A 101 0.69 5.15 12.59
CA TRP A 101 1.92 4.41 12.32
C TRP A 101 2.87 5.22 11.44
N ALA A 102 4.11 4.74 11.27
CA ALA A 102 5.17 5.47 10.57
C ALA A 102 4.89 5.75 9.08
N ASP A 103 3.98 5.04 8.45
CA ASP A 103 3.51 5.34 7.10
C ASP A 103 2.77 6.69 7.04
N VAL A 104 2.18 7.13 8.15
CA VAL A 104 1.48 8.41 8.29
C VAL A 104 2.31 9.44 9.04
N HIS A 105 2.78 9.13 10.28
CA HIS A 105 3.53 10.12 11.06
C HIS A 105 4.95 10.36 10.57
N GLY A 106 5.51 9.48 9.71
CA GLY A 106 6.76 9.69 8.99
C GLY A 106 8.04 9.45 9.79
N VAL A 107 7.98 9.22 11.11
CA VAL A 107 9.14 8.95 11.97
C VAL A 107 9.52 7.48 11.86
N ARG A 108 10.74 7.17 11.39
CA ARG A 108 11.16 5.79 11.08
C ARG A 108 12.47 5.35 11.73
N SER A 109 13.10 6.21 12.52
CA SER A 109 14.36 5.90 13.19
C SER A 109 14.55 6.81 14.40
N ASP A 110 15.57 6.53 15.20
CA ASP A 110 16.02 7.37 16.32
C ASP A 110 17.03 8.45 15.88
N ALA A 111 17.02 8.82 14.59
CA ALA A 111 17.83 9.94 14.12
C ALA A 111 17.31 11.28 14.68
N ALA A 112 18.22 12.16 15.07
CA ALA A 112 17.89 13.49 15.56
C ALA A 112 17.22 14.34 14.46
N GLY A 113 16.34 15.27 14.85
CA GLY A 113 15.70 16.23 13.95
C GLY A 113 14.52 15.69 13.15
N GLN A 114 14.02 14.48 13.47
CA GLN A 114 12.75 14.02 12.90
C GLN A 114 11.57 14.76 13.54
N ALA A 115 10.54 15.04 12.74
CA ALA A 115 9.29 15.64 13.18
C ALA A 115 8.10 14.75 12.77
N MET A 116 7.08 14.73 13.59
CA MET A 116 5.82 14.07 13.29
C MET A 116 5.07 14.84 12.18
N LYS A 117 4.66 14.12 11.13
CA LYS A 117 3.84 14.69 10.04
C LYS A 117 2.34 14.61 10.33
N ALA A 118 1.94 13.71 11.22
CA ALA A 118 0.57 13.61 11.69
C ALA A 118 0.35 14.54 12.89
N PRO A 119 -0.88 15.06 13.08
CA PRO A 119 -1.21 15.87 14.25
C PRO A 119 -0.98 15.08 15.55
N SER A 120 -0.26 15.69 16.49
CA SER A 120 0.01 15.10 17.80
C SER A 120 -1.18 15.22 18.75
N LEU A 121 -1.13 14.49 19.87
CA LEU A 121 -2.03 14.68 21.01
C LEU A 121 -2.14 16.16 21.41
N PHE A 122 -1.01 16.87 21.46
CA PHE A 122 -0.98 18.28 21.84
C PHE A 122 -1.74 19.17 20.86
N GLN A 123 -1.53 18.99 19.56
CA GLN A 123 -2.25 19.71 18.52
C GLN A 123 -3.75 19.45 18.57
N ARG A 124 -4.16 18.17 18.70
CA ARG A 124 -5.57 17.78 18.71
C ARG A 124 -6.29 18.31 19.95
N VAL A 125 -5.65 18.23 21.12
CA VAL A 125 -6.21 18.81 22.35
C VAL A 125 -6.36 20.31 22.21
N LYS A 126 -5.38 21.01 21.69
CA LYS A 126 -5.46 22.47 21.48
C LYS A 126 -6.52 22.87 20.46
N ALA A 127 -6.73 22.06 19.41
CA ALA A 127 -7.80 22.30 18.43
C ALA A 127 -9.20 22.18 19.06
N ALA A 128 -9.42 21.22 19.95
CA ALA A 128 -10.71 21.01 20.63
C ALA A 128 -10.86 21.89 21.89
N ARG A 129 -9.77 22.17 22.59
CA ARG A 129 -9.71 22.89 23.87
C ARG A 129 -8.60 23.95 23.83
N PRO A 130 -8.79 25.12 23.19
CA PRO A 130 -7.74 26.12 22.96
C PRO A 130 -7.05 26.62 24.25
N ASP A 131 -7.79 26.66 25.38
CA ASP A 131 -7.30 27.14 26.67
C ASP A 131 -6.57 26.04 27.48
N ALA A 132 -6.59 24.77 27.02
CA ALA A 132 -5.95 23.67 27.74
C ALA A 132 -4.46 23.92 27.94
N ARG A 133 -3.95 23.60 29.13
CA ARG A 133 -2.54 23.70 29.50
C ARG A 133 -1.89 22.33 29.37
N LEU A 134 -0.87 22.21 28.52
CA LEU A 134 -0.25 20.95 28.17
C LEU A 134 1.25 21.02 28.48
N ALA A 135 1.81 19.92 29.02
CA ALA A 135 3.22 19.82 29.36
C ALA A 135 3.81 18.45 29.05
N GLY A 136 5.12 18.41 28.79
CA GLY A 136 5.92 17.20 28.65
C GLY A 136 7.25 17.29 29.38
N ALA A 137 7.64 16.23 30.10
CA ALA A 137 8.96 16.05 30.69
C ALA A 137 9.56 14.75 30.13
N PHE A 138 10.71 14.85 29.48
CA PHE A 138 11.34 13.75 28.78
C PHE A 138 12.74 13.46 29.34
N ASN A 139 12.99 12.21 29.70
CA ASN A 139 14.33 11.73 30.00
C ASN A 139 15.25 11.83 28.76
N SER A 140 14.71 11.54 27.59
CA SER A 140 15.43 11.50 26.31
C SER A 140 15.40 12.86 25.61
N THR A 141 16.60 13.43 25.33
CA THR A 141 16.77 14.63 24.50
C THR A 141 16.19 14.44 23.08
N LEU A 142 16.31 13.22 22.54
CA LEU A 142 15.71 12.87 21.24
C LEU A 142 14.19 13.05 21.26
N LEU A 143 13.53 12.55 22.31
CA LEU A 143 12.08 12.62 22.42
C LEU A 143 11.59 14.03 22.80
N ALA A 144 12.33 14.78 23.58
CA ALA A 144 12.08 16.21 23.79
C ALA A 144 12.16 16.99 22.46
N GLY A 145 13.10 16.61 21.60
CA GLY A 145 13.23 17.14 20.23
C GLY A 145 12.08 16.75 19.31
N LEU A 146 11.52 15.54 19.45
CA LEU A 146 10.41 15.03 18.65
C LEU A 146 9.14 15.90 18.78
N VAL A 147 8.90 16.46 19.96
CA VAL A 147 7.79 17.39 20.23
C VAL A 147 8.20 18.87 20.07
N GLY A 148 9.37 19.13 19.52
CA GLY A 148 9.90 20.49 19.34
C GLY A 148 9.01 21.37 18.47
N SER A 149 8.46 20.84 17.40
CA SER A 149 7.53 21.55 16.52
C SER A 149 6.22 21.94 17.25
N ASP A 150 5.72 21.08 18.13
CA ASP A 150 4.53 21.37 18.93
C ASP A 150 4.80 22.49 19.96
N ARG A 151 5.98 22.49 20.56
CA ARG A 151 6.43 23.56 21.46
C ARG A 151 6.55 24.88 20.70
N ASP A 152 7.24 24.88 19.56
CA ASP A 152 7.51 26.08 18.77
C ASP A 152 6.22 26.69 18.19
N ALA A 153 5.22 25.85 17.91
CA ALA A 153 3.89 26.26 17.49
C ALA A 153 2.97 26.66 18.66
N GLY A 154 3.40 26.52 19.91
CA GLY A 154 2.63 26.87 21.11
C GLY A 154 1.54 25.86 21.50
N TYR A 155 1.52 24.67 20.93
CA TYR A 155 0.56 23.64 21.30
C TYR A 155 0.86 23.03 22.67
N VAL A 156 2.11 22.98 23.08
CA VAL A 156 2.54 22.57 24.42
C VAL A 156 3.31 23.71 25.08
N GLN A 157 2.88 24.10 26.30
CA GLN A 157 3.41 25.30 26.99
C GLN A 157 4.71 25.03 27.75
N ALA A 158 4.92 23.81 28.21
CA ALA A 158 6.11 23.43 28.98
C ALA A 158 6.68 22.11 28.46
N VAL A 159 7.88 22.15 27.88
CA VAL A 159 8.66 20.97 27.51
C VAL A 159 9.97 21.02 28.24
N THR A 160 10.26 19.99 29.02
CA THR A 160 11.52 19.85 29.76
C THR A 160 12.31 18.67 29.20
N ASP A 161 13.52 18.92 28.74
CA ASP A 161 14.52 17.89 28.46
C ASP A 161 15.30 17.64 29.77
N CYS A 162 15.14 16.45 30.32
CA CYS A 162 15.80 16.03 31.56
C CYS A 162 17.16 15.35 31.34
N ALA A 163 17.63 15.28 30.08
CA ALA A 163 18.98 14.86 29.71
C ALA A 163 19.43 13.54 30.36
N GLY A 164 18.59 12.54 30.40
CA GLY A 164 18.88 11.21 30.96
C GLY A 164 18.51 11.02 32.45
N VAL A 165 17.87 11.97 33.10
CA VAL A 165 17.61 11.94 34.56
C VAL A 165 16.12 11.71 34.85
N ASP A 166 15.75 10.51 35.32
CA ASP A 166 14.36 10.16 35.65
C ASP A 166 13.79 10.95 36.83
N ASP A 167 14.61 11.29 37.84
CA ASP A 167 14.19 12.12 38.97
C ASP A 167 13.78 13.54 38.55
N CYS A 168 14.42 14.08 37.51
CA CYS A 168 13.99 15.33 36.89
C CYS A 168 12.61 15.17 36.25
N VAL A 169 12.36 14.07 35.50
CA VAL A 169 11.05 13.78 34.89
C VAL A 169 9.95 13.73 35.95
N ALA A 170 10.19 12.96 37.04
CA ALA A 170 9.23 12.83 38.13
C ALA A 170 8.92 14.19 38.78
N THR A 171 9.96 15.00 39.03
CA THR A 171 9.81 16.34 39.63
C THR A 171 9.02 17.27 38.71
N GLN A 172 9.40 17.38 37.46
CA GLN A 172 8.72 18.25 36.48
C GLN A 172 7.26 17.84 36.27
N ALA A 173 6.99 16.53 36.12
CA ALA A 173 5.62 16.04 35.96
C ALA A 173 4.76 16.34 37.21
N ARG A 174 5.29 16.09 38.41
CA ARG A 174 4.62 16.41 39.70
C ARG A 174 4.28 17.90 39.77
N ASP A 175 5.23 18.78 39.45
CA ASP A 175 5.04 20.23 39.52
C ASP A 175 3.94 20.68 38.54
N ARG A 176 3.90 20.12 37.30
CA ARG A 176 2.83 20.41 36.33
C ARG A 176 1.45 19.91 36.77
N ILE A 177 1.40 18.72 37.42
CA ILE A 177 0.15 18.25 38.06
C ILE A 177 -0.28 19.25 39.14
N THR A 178 0.64 19.68 40.02
CA THR A 178 0.37 20.66 41.09
C THR A 178 -0.16 21.98 40.51
N GLU A 179 0.44 22.49 39.43
CA GLU A 179 0.05 23.72 38.76
C GLU A 179 -1.29 23.60 37.98
N GLY A 180 -1.83 22.39 37.87
CA GLY A 180 -3.16 22.15 37.26
C GLY A 180 -3.18 22.07 35.75
N TYR A 181 -2.09 21.62 35.12
CA TYR A 181 -2.09 21.32 33.70
C TYR A 181 -3.16 20.27 33.36
N ASP A 182 -3.71 20.35 32.13
CA ASP A 182 -4.77 19.45 31.67
C ASP A 182 -4.23 18.15 31.10
N VAL A 183 -3.04 18.20 30.48
CA VAL A 183 -2.30 17.04 30.00
C VAL A 183 -0.86 17.15 30.45
N VAL A 184 -0.37 16.10 31.10
CA VAL A 184 1.03 15.97 31.50
C VAL A 184 1.57 14.67 30.89
N VAL A 185 2.64 14.77 30.10
CA VAL A 185 3.37 13.63 29.53
C VAL A 185 4.70 13.50 30.29
N ALA A 186 5.00 12.31 30.83
CA ALA A 186 6.21 12.00 31.55
C ALA A 186 6.90 10.78 30.95
N GLN A 187 8.11 10.95 30.36
CA GLN A 187 8.86 9.84 29.76
C GLN A 187 10.06 9.49 30.59
N PHE A 188 10.08 8.28 31.12
CA PHE A 188 11.16 7.65 31.87
C PHE A 188 11.99 6.75 30.94
N GLY A 189 13.33 6.82 31.04
CA GLY A 189 14.22 6.10 30.12
C GLY A 189 15.35 5.30 30.80
N ALA A 190 15.45 5.35 32.14
CA ALA A 190 16.54 4.67 32.82
C ALA A 190 16.45 3.15 32.73
N ALA A 191 15.25 2.56 32.63
CA ALA A 191 15.09 1.12 32.55
C ALA A 191 15.62 0.56 31.21
N GLU A 192 15.43 1.27 30.11
CA GLU A 192 15.98 0.88 28.81
C GLU A 192 17.52 0.91 28.84
N ARG A 193 18.11 1.96 29.38
CA ARG A 193 19.57 2.02 29.54
C ARG A 193 20.10 0.88 30.41
N ALA A 194 19.47 0.62 31.56
CA ALA A 194 19.89 -0.46 32.44
C ALA A 194 19.81 -1.84 31.75
N ALA A 195 18.76 -2.08 30.96
CA ALA A 195 18.62 -3.29 30.17
C ALA A 195 19.70 -3.39 29.07
N SER A 196 19.96 -2.30 28.36
CA SER A 196 20.98 -2.26 27.31
C SER A 196 22.39 -2.44 27.83
N ASP A 197 22.69 -1.90 29.00
CA ASP A 197 24.01 -1.96 29.62
C ASP A 197 24.33 -3.32 30.26
N SER A 198 23.33 -3.98 30.86
CA SER A 198 23.56 -5.16 31.72
C SER A 198 22.49 -6.26 31.61
N GLY A 199 21.62 -6.20 30.60
CA GLY A 199 20.48 -7.12 30.46
C GLY A 199 19.46 -6.96 31.59
N PHE A 200 18.65 -7.98 31.82
CA PHE A 200 17.54 -7.95 32.80
C PHE A 200 17.94 -8.33 34.23
N GLY A 201 19.22 -8.14 34.59
CA GLY A 201 19.79 -8.48 35.90
C GLY A 201 19.38 -7.53 37.01
N ALA A 202 20.12 -7.61 38.13
CA ALA A 202 19.81 -6.89 39.38
C ALA A 202 19.74 -5.35 39.22
N ASN A 203 20.59 -4.78 38.34
CA ASN A 203 20.57 -3.34 38.05
C ASN A 203 19.25 -2.94 37.38
N TYR A 204 18.84 -3.65 36.35
CA TYR A 204 17.56 -3.44 35.67
C TYR A 204 16.39 -3.54 36.66
N GLN A 205 16.39 -4.60 37.51
CA GLN A 205 15.34 -4.80 38.50
C GLN A 205 15.30 -3.67 39.55
N ALA A 206 16.45 -3.10 39.92
CA ALA A 206 16.48 -1.94 40.81
C ALA A 206 15.90 -0.69 40.17
N VAL A 207 16.24 -0.44 38.88
CA VAL A 207 15.76 0.73 38.15
C VAL A 207 14.24 0.68 37.91
N ILE A 208 13.68 -0.47 37.53
CA ILE A 208 12.21 -0.56 37.33
C ILE A 208 11.44 -0.34 38.64
N ARG A 209 11.98 -0.75 39.81
CA ARG A 209 11.37 -0.42 41.11
C ARG A 209 11.44 1.08 41.41
N GLN A 210 12.55 1.76 41.06
CA GLN A 210 12.63 3.21 41.20
C GLN A 210 11.60 3.94 40.31
N THR A 211 11.43 3.47 39.07
CA THR A 211 10.41 4.01 38.18
C THR A 211 8.99 3.75 38.71
N ASP A 212 8.71 2.57 39.28
CA ASP A 212 7.44 2.27 39.93
C ASP A 212 7.16 3.22 41.09
N ALA A 213 8.18 3.49 41.94
CA ALA A 213 8.05 4.46 43.01
C ALA A 213 7.74 5.88 42.49
N ALA A 214 8.36 6.30 41.39
CA ALA A 214 8.04 7.57 40.71
C ALA A 214 6.60 7.62 40.21
N VAL A 215 6.09 6.53 39.63
CA VAL A 215 4.67 6.40 39.25
C VAL A 215 3.77 6.59 40.47
N GLY A 216 4.11 5.98 41.61
CA GLY A 216 3.40 6.16 42.90
C GLY A 216 3.38 7.60 43.36
N VAL A 217 4.50 8.33 43.28
CA VAL A 217 4.57 9.77 43.62
C VAL A 217 3.62 10.59 42.73
N LEU A 218 3.58 10.32 41.42
CA LEU A 218 2.69 11.06 40.52
C LEU A 218 1.21 10.71 40.75
N ALA A 219 0.90 9.44 41.00
CA ALA A 219 -0.46 9.01 41.33
C ALA A 219 -0.94 9.64 42.65
N LYS A 220 -0.07 9.69 43.68
CA LYS A 220 -0.38 10.37 44.93
C LYS A 220 -0.62 11.87 44.72
N GLN A 221 0.20 12.54 43.92
CA GLN A 221 0.00 13.97 43.62
C GLN A 221 -1.36 14.24 42.95
N ILE A 222 -1.83 13.33 42.07
CA ILE A 222 -3.17 13.41 41.50
C ILE A 222 -4.24 13.22 42.59
N ALA A 223 -4.06 12.26 43.50
CA ALA A 223 -4.99 12.06 44.62
C ALA A 223 -5.08 13.29 45.51
N ASP A 224 -3.94 13.88 45.90
CA ASP A 224 -3.87 15.10 46.71
C ASP A 224 -4.56 16.27 45.98
N ARG A 225 -4.35 16.39 44.66
CA ARG A 225 -4.98 17.44 43.86
C ARG A 225 -6.50 17.26 43.75
N ARG A 226 -6.97 16.02 43.56
CA ARG A 226 -8.41 15.70 43.54
C ARG A 226 -9.11 15.98 44.84
N ALA A 227 -8.41 15.77 45.96
CA ALA A 227 -8.93 16.15 47.29
C ALA A 227 -9.19 17.67 47.37
N ALA A 228 -8.34 18.49 46.75
CA ALA A 228 -8.49 19.94 46.71
C ALA A 228 -9.44 20.41 45.56
N ASN A 229 -9.60 19.63 44.53
CA ASN A 229 -10.40 19.93 43.34
C ASN A 229 -11.28 18.72 42.94
N PRO A 230 -12.40 18.45 43.63
CA PRO A 230 -13.17 17.23 43.51
C PRO A 230 -13.75 16.98 42.11
N ASN A 231 -13.88 18.03 41.30
CA ASN A 231 -14.41 17.92 39.93
C ASN A 231 -13.35 17.52 38.89
N GLU A 232 -12.07 17.44 39.26
CA GLU A 232 -11.04 16.94 38.33
C GLU A 232 -11.14 15.43 38.18
N ASN A 233 -11.34 14.98 36.95
CA ASN A 233 -11.34 13.58 36.58
C ASN A 233 -10.05 13.24 35.80
N TRP A 234 -9.13 12.56 36.48
CA TRP A 234 -7.82 12.24 35.94
C TRP A 234 -7.81 10.82 35.33
N LEU A 235 -7.50 10.74 34.05
CA LEU A 235 -7.06 9.51 33.41
C LEU A 235 -5.54 9.38 33.57
N ILE A 236 -5.09 8.26 34.14
CA ILE A 236 -3.68 7.86 34.18
C ILE A 236 -3.49 6.77 33.14
N VAL A 237 -2.56 6.96 32.20
CA VAL A 237 -2.15 5.95 31.22
C VAL A 237 -0.67 5.71 31.41
N VAL A 238 -0.26 4.44 31.52
CA VAL A 238 1.15 4.02 31.53
C VAL A 238 1.36 3.11 30.33
N ALA A 239 2.37 3.38 29.50
CA ALA A 239 2.68 2.56 28.33
C ALA A 239 4.18 2.51 28.08
N THR A 240 4.61 1.54 27.25
CA THR A 240 5.95 1.49 26.68
C THR A 240 5.90 1.73 25.18
N SER A 241 6.93 2.36 24.61
CA SER A 241 6.99 2.67 23.18
C SER A 241 7.30 1.44 22.32
N HIS A 242 8.14 0.54 22.85
CA HIS A 242 8.52 -0.74 22.27
C HIS A 242 8.99 -1.72 23.36
N GLY A 243 9.06 -3.00 22.99
CA GLY A 243 9.70 -4.01 23.82
C GLY A 243 11.21 -4.08 23.53
N LEU A 244 11.88 -5.01 24.21
CA LEU A 244 13.32 -5.22 24.08
C LEU A 244 13.63 -6.63 23.57
N GLY A 245 14.78 -6.76 22.92
CA GLY A 245 15.34 -8.06 22.57
C GLY A 245 15.65 -8.91 23.81
N LYS A 246 15.87 -10.21 23.64
CA LYS A 246 16.07 -11.15 24.75
C LYS A 246 17.23 -10.81 25.70
N THR A 247 18.18 -10.03 25.25
CA THR A 247 19.35 -9.57 26.00
C THR A 247 19.25 -8.12 26.48
N GLY A 248 18.07 -7.50 26.35
CA GLY A 248 17.85 -6.10 26.71
C GLY A 248 18.18 -5.09 25.60
N THR A 249 18.47 -5.57 24.38
CA THR A 249 18.88 -4.72 23.25
C THR A 249 17.70 -4.06 22.57
N VAL A 250 17.93 -2.84 22.07
CA VAL A 250 17.02 -2.13 21.16
C VAL A 250 17.57 -2.32 19.73
N ASP A 251 16.94 -3.17 18.94
CA ASP A 251 17.42 -3.53 17.60
C ASP A 251 16.48 -3.13 16.46
N GLY A 252 15.30 -2.62 16.78
CA GLY A 252 14.31 -2.14 15.81
C GLY A 252 13.61 -3.25 15.00
N LEU A 253 13.85 -4.51 15.33
CA LEU A 253 13.34 -5.66 14.58
C LEU A 253 11.87 -5.96 14.90
N PRO A 254 11.10 -6.50 13.95
CA PRO A 254 9.70 -6.84 14.15
C PRO A 254 9.51 -8.18 14.87
N LEU A 255 10.34 -8.47 15.87
CA LEU A 255 10.24 -9.68 16.68
C LEU A 255 9.14 -9.55 17.73
N SER A 256 8.57 -10.67 18.18
CA SER A 256 7.50 -10.67 19.18
C SER A 256 7.91 -9.95 20.48
N SER A 257 9.13 -10.18 21.00
CA SER A 257 9.66 -9.49 22.16
C SER A 257 9.74 -7.97 22.00
N ASN A 258 10.15 -7.49 20.81
CA ASN A 258 10.29 -6.07 20.51
C ASN A 258 8.94 -5.38 20.27
N LYS A 259 7.95 -6.15 19.78
CA LYS A 259 6.60 -5.66 19.52
C LYS A 259 5.66 -5.79 20.71
N THR A 260 6.01 -6.58 21.74
CA THR A 260 5.23 -6.69 22.97
C THR A 260 5.48 -5.49 23.85
N ILE A 261 4.43 -4.76 24.19
CA ILE A 261 4.43 -3.64 25.13
C ILE A 261 3.41 -3.87 26.24
N MET A 262 3.46 -3.06 27.27
CA MET A 262 2.43 -2.97 28.29
C MET A 262 1.57 -1.72 28.12
N LEU A 263 0.34 -1.81 28.56
CA LEU A 263 -0.58 -0.69 28.73
C LEU A 263 -1.27 -0.83 30.09
N ALA A 264 -1.29 0.25 30.88
CA ALA A 264 -1.97 0.26 32.17
C ALA A 264 -2.77 1.56 32.35
N THR A 265 -3.90 1.48 33.08
CA THR A 265 -4.74 2.64 33.37
C THR A 265 -5.47 2.52 34.70
N ASN A 266 -5.77 3.66 35.32
CA ASN A 266 -6.62 3.74 36.50
C ASN A 266 -8.12 3.63 36.21
N GLN A 267 -8.51 3.54 34.94
CA GLN A 267 -9.90 3.41 34.51
C GLN A 267 -10.07 2.08 33.74
N PRO A 268 -10.43 0.97 34.41
CA PRO A 268 -10.53 -0.35 33.77
C PRO A 268 -11.45 -0.38 32.55
N ALA A 269 -12.52 0.41 32.54
CA ALA A 269 -13.44 0.52 31.41
C ALA A 269 -12.74 1.03 30.13
N MET A 270 -11.64 1.76 30.25
CA MET A 270 -10.81 2.21 29.13
C MET A 270 -10.05 1.07 28.43
N LEU A 271 -9.99 -0.12 29.01
CA LEU A 271 -9.43 -1.31 28.38
C LEU A 271 -10.51 -2.27 27.84
N GLY A 272 -11.76 -1.80 27.76
CA GLY A 272 -12.86 -2.56 27.16
C GLY A 272 -12.54 -3.00 25.73
N GLY A 273 -13.00 -4.19 25.35
CA GLY A 273 -12.73 -4.76 24.04
C GLY A 273 -11.31 -5.33 23.86
N THR A 274 -10.59 -5.60 24.95
CA THR A 274 -9.28 -6.27 24.88
C THR A 274 -9.44 -7.78 24.80
N ALA A 275 -8.52 -8.46 24.09
CA ALA A 275 -8.46 -9.91 24.09
C ALA A 275 -7.98 -10.44 25.45
N ASP A 276 -8.42 -11.65 25.81
CA ASP A 276 -7.92 -12.32 27.00
C ASP A 276 -6.43 -12.68 26.81
N ASP A 277 -5.60 -12.16 27.70
CA ASP A 277 -4.15 -12.38 27.71
C ASP A 277 -3.78 -13.85 27.97
N SER A 278 -4.64 -14.60 28.64
CA SER A 278 -4.40 -16.01 28.97
C SER A 278 -4.41 -16.95 27.76
N SER A 279 -5.04 -16.53 26.65
CA SER A 279 -5.12 -17.33 25.42
C SER A 279 -3.92 -17.20 24.49
N PHE A 280 -2.98 -16.32 24.81
CA PHE A 280 -1.85 -16.00 23.96
C PHE A 280 -0.59 -16.81 24.34
N ASP A 281 -0.12 -17.67 23.43
CA ASP A 281 1.05 -18.56 23.63
C ASP A 281 2.39 -17.99 23.08
N GLY A 282 2.38 -16.75 22.59
CA GLY A 282 3.57 -16.09 22.04
C GLY A 282 3.79 -16.30 20.54
N VAL A 283 2.87 -17.00 19.87
CA VAL A 283 2.92 -17.18 18.41
C VAL A 283 2.22 -16.01 17.70
N TRP A 284 2.76 -15.60 16.57
CA TRP A 284 2.18 -14.60 15.68
C TRP A 284 0.92 -15.13 14.99
N ASP A 285 -0.21 -15.11 15.65
CA ASP A 285 -1.49 -15.45 15.05
C ASP A 285 -2.40 -14.23 14.90
N SER A 286 -3.62 -14.44 14.41
CA SER A 286 -4.62 -13.38 14.25
C SER A 286 -5.02 -12.74 15.60
N ASN A 287 -4.88 -13.46 16.71
CA ASN A 287 -5.27 -12.99 18.04
C ASN A 287 -4.31 -11.95 18.60
N TRP A 288 -3.03 -11.97 18.19
CA TRP A 288 -2.05 -10.95 18.57
C TRP A 288 -2.56 -9.53 18.28
N TYR A 289 -3.07 -9.31 17.07
CA TYR A 289 -3.53 -8.00 16.64
C TYR A 289 -4.92 -7.63 17.19
N ALA A 290 -5.59 -8.54 17.90
CA ALA A 290 -6.79 -8.26 18.67
C ALA A 290 -6.50 -7.57 20.01
N LEU A 291 -5.25 -7.65 20.52
CA LEU A 291 -4.81 -6.91 21.70
C LEU A 291 -4.74 -5.40 21.42
N PRO A 292 -4.83 -4.55 22.44
CA PRO A 292 -4.57 -3.13 22.30
C PRO A 292 -3.22 -2.84 21.64
N SER A 293 -3.11 -1.71 20.96
CA SER A 293 -1.87 -1.28 20.32
C SER A 293 -1.37 0.05 20.86
N ALA A 294 -0.11 0.38 20.60
CA ALA A 294 0.45 1.69 20.86
C ALA A 294 -0.36 2.83 20.20
N ALA A 295 -0.95 2.56 19.03
CA ALA A 295 -1.77 3.53 18.32
C ALA A 295 -3.08 3.88 19.05
N ASP A 296 -3.57 3.01 19.94
CA ASP A 296 -4.82 3.23 20.68
C ASP A 296 -4.66 4.23 21.84
N VAL A 297 -3.41 4.58 22.23
CA VAL A 297 -3.13 5.42 23.39
C VAL A 297 -3.61 6.87 23.17
N ALA A 298 -3.20 7.52 22.07
CA ALA A 298 -3.64 8.89 21.78
C ALA A 298 -5.17 9.00 21.66
N PRO A 299 -5.87 8.18 20.86
CA PRO A 299 -7.32 8.28 20.76
C PRO A 299 -8.04 7.99 22.09
N THR A 300 -7.50 7.12 22.95
CA THR A 300 -8.05 6.88 24.30
C THR A 300 -7.96 8.13 25.17
N MET A 301 -6.82 8.81 25.18
CA MET A 301 -6.64 10.07 25.91
C MET A 301 -7.52 11.18 25.35
N LEU A 302 -7.64 11.27 24.02
CA LEU A 302 -8.51 12.25 23.35
C LEU A 302 -9.99 12.00 23.64
N ALA A 303 -10.41 10.72 23.69
CA ALA A 303 -11.79 10.35 24.06
C ALA A 303 -12.11 10.83 25.48
N HIS A 304 -11.22 10.57 26.44
CA HIS A 304 -11.37 11.03 27.81
C HIS A 304 -11.47 12.56 27.90
N LEU A 305 -10.68 13.28 27.12
CA LEU A 305 -10.66 14.75 27.08
C LEU A 305 -11.82 15.35 26.27
N GLY A 306 -12.67 14.55 25.61
CA GLY A 306 -13.69 15.05 24.70
C GLY A 306 -13.11 15.76 23.48
N ALA A 307 -11.92 15.36 23.04
CA ALA A 307 -11.14 15.99 21.97
C ALA A 307 -10.93 15.08 20.75
N LEU A 308 -11.72 14.00 20.61
CA LEU A 308 -11.71 13.19 19.40
C LEU A 308 -12.19 14.00 18.20
N PRO A 309 -11.63 13.77 17.00
CA PRO A 309 -12.22 14.29 15.76
C PRO A 309 -13.68 13.83 15.61
N ALA A 310 -14.49 14.65 14.94
CA ALA A 310 -15.88 14.31 14.65
C ALA A 310 -15.96 13.05 13.76
N ASP A 311 -17.12 12.40 13.77
CA ASP A 311 -17.40 11.26 12.89
C ASP A 311 -17.16 11.66 11.42
N GLY A 312 -16.53 10.76 10.66
CA GLY A 312 -16.11 11.02 9.28
C GLY A 312 -14.82 11.82 9.12
N GLN A 313 -14.32 12.47 10.18
CA GLN A 313 -13.04 13.18 10.21
C GLN A 313 -11.98 12.44 11.01
N TYR A 314 -12.31 11.27 11.53
CA TYR A 314 -11.36 10.45 12.27
C TYR A 314 -10.26 9.91 11.37
N ASP A 315 -9.02 10.23 11.69
CA ASP A 315 -7.85 9.97 10.87
C ASP A 315 -6.75 9.17 11.58
N MET A 316 -7.04 8.61 12.77
CA MET A 316 -6.07 7.82 13.54
C MET A 316 -6.23 6.32 13.26
N ALA A 317 -5.09 5.60 13.22
CA ALA A 317 -5.07 4.14 13.04
C ALA A 317 -5.54 3.39 14.29
N GLY A 318 -5.32 3.98 15.45
CA GLY A 318 -5.74 3.41 16.73
C GLY A 318 -7.23 3.63 17.00
N THR A 319 -7.75 2.93 18.01
CA THR A 319 -9.15 2.98 18.47
C THR A 319 -9.20 3.40 19.93
N PRO A 320 -10.13 4.29 20.35
CA PRO A 320 -10.34 4.58 21.77
C PRO A 320 -10.69 3.31 22.55
N LEU A 321 -10.02 3.09 23.68
CA LEU A 321 -10.26 1.94 24.54
C LEU A 321 -11.41 2.16 25.54
N SER A 322 -12.25 3.16 25.31
CA SER A 322 -13.36 3.54 26.18
C SER A 322 -14.65 2.76 25.96
N GLU A 323 -14.70 1.94 24.93
CA GLU A 323 -15.90 1.20 24.53
C GLU A 323 -15.68 -0.32 24.62
N PRO A 324 -16.73 -1.10 24.90
CA PRO A 324 -16.65 -2.56 24.94
C PRO A 324 -16.22 -3.18 23.61
N LEU A 325 -16.70 -2.60 22.48
CA LEU A 325 -16.31 -3.00 21.14
C LEU A 325 -15.12 -2.17 20.68
N ALA A 326 -14.11 -2.84 20.19
CA ALA A 326 -12.94 -2.20 19.59
C ALA A 326 -12.71 -2.72 18.17
N LEU A 327 -12.26 -1.84 17.30
CA LEU A 327 -11.81 -2.15 15.95
C LEU A 327 -10.30 -2.15 15.93
N ARG A 328 -9.70 -3.29 15.55
CA ARG A 328 -8.25 -3.50 15.58
C ARG A 328 -7.75 -3.88 14.20
N ARG A 329 -6.47 -3.63 13.94
CA ARG A 329 -5.79 -4.08 12.73
C ARG A 329 -6.51 -3.63 11.46
N LEU A 330 -7.06 -2.44 11.42
CA LEU A 330 -7.65 -1.93 10.17
C LEU A 330 -6.54 -1.85 9.10
N ALA A 331 -6.74 -2.54 8.01
CA ALA A 331 -5.80 -2.64 6.91
C ALA A 331 -6.52 -2.48 5.57
N THR A 332 -5.79 -2.03 4.56
CA THR A 332 -6.27 -1.92 3.19
C THR A 332 -5.44 -2.78 2.25
N ARG A 333 -6.08 -3.30 1.22
CA ARG A 333 -5.44 -3.97 0.10
C ARG A 333 -6.06 -3.46 -1.20
N THR A 334 -5.25 -2.84 -2.04
CA THR A 334 -5.67 -2.45 -3.39
C THR A 334 -5.52 -3.64 -4.33
N SER A 335 -6.50 -3.87 -5.21
CA SER A 335 -6.45 -4.89 -6.26
C SER A 335 -5.36 -4.58 -7.29
N MET A 336 -4.86 -5.60 -8.00
CA MET A 336 -3.81 -5.42 -9.02
C MET A 336 -4.24 -4.45 -10.14
N ASP A 337 -5.52 -4.44 -10.49
CA ASP A 337 -6.10 -3.55 -11.50
C ASP A 337 -6.45 -2.16 -10.95
N ASN A 338 -6.17 -1.89 -9.69
CA ASN A 338 -6.46 -0.64 -9.00
C ASN A 338 -7.94 -0.22 -8.99
N LYS A 339 -8.87 -1.17 -9.13
CA LYS A 339 -10.33 -0.90 -9.17
C LYS A 339 -11.06 -1.18 -7.87
N THR A 340 -10.42 -1.88 -6.95
CA THR A 340 -11.02 -2.28 -5.67
C THR A 340 -10.05 -2.01 -4.54
N VAL A 341 -10.53 -1.39 -3.48
CA VAL A 341 -9.84 -1.32 -2.19
C VAL A 341 -10.59 -2.18 -1.19
N THR A 342 -9.99 -3.26 -0.74
CA THR A 342 -10.55 -4.10 0.32
C THR A 342 -10.01 -3.63 1.66
N LEU A 343 -10.92 -3.27 2.56
CA LEU A 343 -10.66 -2.99 3.97
C LEU A 343 -10.88 -4.27 4.76
N SER A 344 -10.06 -4.55 5.76
CA SER A 344 -10.25 -5.64 6.71
C SER A 344 -9.87 -5.20 8.12
N TRP A 345 -10.56 -5.74 9.13
CA TRP A 345 -10.33 -5.42 10.54
C TRP A 345 -10.67 -6.59 11.44
N VAL A 346 -10.10 -6.56 12.65
CA VAL A 346 -10.45 -7.47 13.73
C VAL A 346 -11.39 -6.74 14.68
N ARG A 347 -12.43 -7.42 15.14
CA ARG A 347 -13.34 -6.93 16.17
C ARG A 347 -13.07 -7.64 17.49
N VAL A 348 -13.06 -6.87 18.56
CA VAL A 348 -12.93 -7.37 19.93
C VAL A 348 -14.09 -6.82 20.75
N GLY A 349 -14.84 -7.70 21.40
CA GLY A 349 -16.04 -7.37 22.15
C GLY A 349 -17.31 -7.86 21.46
N GLU A 350 -18.46 -7.54 22.06
CA GLU A 350 -19.77 -7.98 21.58
C GLU A 350 -20.14 -7.31 20.23
N PRO A 351 -20.77 -8.06 19.32
CA PRO A 351 -21.14 -7.55 18.00
C PRO A 351 -22.44 -6.72 18.05
N ASP A 352 -22.40 -5.56 18.67
CA ASP A 352 -23.58 -4.71 18.79
C ASP A 352 -23.53 -3.53 17.78
N GLY A 353 -24.68 -3.27 17.15
CA GLY A 353 -24.86 -2.17 16.22
C GLY A 353 -24.36 -2.39 14.80
N GLU A 354 -24.31 -1.31 14.02
CA GLU A 354 -23.86 -1.27 12.63
C GLU A 354 -22.40 -0.80 12.56
N ILE A 355 -21.69 -1.26 11.53
CA ILE A 355 -20.37 -0.75 11.17
C ILE A 355 -20.53 0.23 10.02
N VAL A 356 -20.04 1.45 10.21
CA VAL A 356 -20.02 2.50 9.18
C VAL A 356 -18.63 2.61 8.59
N VAL A 357 -18.53 2.56 7.27
CA VAL A 357 -17.30 2.78 6.52
C VAL A 357 -17.41 4.14 5.83
N SER A 358 -16.44 5.00 6.06
CA SER A 358 -16.34 6.30 5.38
C SER A 358 -15.06 6.38 4.54
N ARG A 359 -15.13 7.06 3.40
CA ARG A 359 -14.00 7.40 2.54
C ARG A 359 -13.93 8.91 2.37
N ASP A 360 -12.77 9.49 2.68
CA ASP A 360 -12.52 10.93 2.60
C ASP A 360 -13.63 11.75 3.31
N GLY A 361 -14.07 11.25 4.49
CA GLY A 361 -15.11 11.86 5.32
C GLY A 361 -16.55 11.61 4.87
N THR A 362 -16.78 10.88 3.78
CA THR A 362 -18.11 10.53 3.29
C THR A 362 -18.44 9.07 3.56
N GLU A 363 -19.61 8.78 4.14
CA GLU A 363 -20.09 7.40 4.32
C GLU A 363 -20.20 6.69 2.95
N VAL A 364 -19.56 5.54 2.81
CA VAL A 364 -19.59 4.72 1.58
C VAL A 364 -20.24 3.36 1.81
N ALA A 365 -20.35 2.91 3.06
CA ALA A 365 -21.07 1.68 3.39
C ALA A 365 -21.56 1.68 4.84
N ARG A 366 -22.65 0.95 5.07
CA ARG A 366 -23.20 0.61 6.37
C ARG A 366 -23.40 -0.91 6.41
N LEU A 367 -22.75 -1.57 7.33
CA LEU A 367 -22.62 -3.03 7.37
C LEU A 367 -23.20 -3.58 8.68
N PRO A 368 -23.59 -4.85 8.72
CA PRO A 368 -23.92 -5.52 9.99
C PRO A 368 -22.76 -5.42 10.98
N GLY A 369 -23.06 -5.29 12.27
CA GLY A 369 -22.06 -5.23 13.33
C GLY A 369 -21.11 -6.42 13.38
N THR A 370 -21.39 -7.53 12.71
CA THR A 370 -20.54 -8.71 12.60
C THR A 370 -19.52 -8.64 11.46
N ALA A 371 -19.58 -7.63 10.59
CA ALA A 371 -18.66 -7.51 9.44
C ALA A 371 -17.21 -7.32 9.88
N THR A 372 -16.28 -7.92 9.14
CA THR A 372 -14.85 -7.81 9.34
C THR A 372 -14.10 -7.36 8.07
N GLU A 373 -14.83 -7.12 6.99
CA GLU A 373 -14.27 -6.62 5.73
C GLU A 373 -15.29 -5.83 4.92
N TYR A 374 -14.77 -5.00 4.03
CA TYR A 374 -15.55 -4.25 3.03
C TYR A 374 -14.72 -4.04 1.77
N ALA A 375 -15.32 -4.24 0.60
CA ALA A 375 -14.69 -3.98 -0.70
C ALA A 375 -15.28 -2.71 -1.31
N ASP A 376 -14.49 -1.65 -1.36
CA ASP A 376 -14.86 -0.40 -2.02
C ASP A 376 -14.48 -0.44 -3.51
N THR A 377 -15.46 -0.24 -4.38
CA THR A 377 -15.32 -0.11 -5.84
C THR A 377 -15.89 1.22 -6.35
N GLY A 378 -16.35 2.09 -5.45
CA GLY A 378 -17.12 3.29 -5.78
C GLY A 378 -16.28 4.55 -6.00
N PHE A 379 -14.96 4.48 -6.07
CA PHE A 379 -14.10 5.64 -6.30
C PHE A 379 -13.81 5.87 -7.80
N THR A 380 -13.66 7.14 -8.16
CA THR A 380 -13.28 7.58 -9.51
C THR A 380 -12.29 8.73 -9.41
N PHE A 381 -11.45 8.89 -10.45
CA PHE A 381 -10.46 9.96 -10.50
C PHE A 381 -10.52 10.67 -11.86
N ASP A 382 -10.33 11.97 -11.84
CA ASP A 382 -10.30 12.80 -13.07
C ASP A 382 -8.90 12.93 -13.66
N THR A 383 -7.86 12.73 -12.84
CA THR A 383 -6.45 12.89 -13.21
C THR A 383 -5.69 11.59 -13.06
N GLU A 384 -4.78 11.32 -14.01
CA GLU A 384 -3.85 10.19 -13.90
C GLU A 384 -2.86 10.41 -12.76
N GLY A 385 -2.41 9.32 -12.17
CA GLY A 385 -1.38 9.34 -11.14
C GLY A 385 -1.71 8.49 -9.93
N VAL A 386 -0.97 8.76 -8.87
CA VAL A 386 -1.11 8.09 -7.57
C VAL A 386 -2.09 8.89 -6.72
N HIS A 387 -3.15 8.25 -6.29
CA HIS A 387 -4.18 8.83 -5.43
C HIS A 387 -4.18 8.13 -4.08
N THR A 388 -4.42 8.90 -3.02
CA THR A 388 -4.60 8.39 -1.67
C THR A 388 -6.05 8.53 -1.28
N LEU A 389 -6.66 7.43 -0.83
CA LEU A 389 -8.00 7.37 -0.26
C LEU A 389 -7.88 7.18 1.25
N ASN A 390 -8.53 8.05 2.03
CA ASN A 390 -8.53 7.96 3.50
C ASN A 390 -9.82 7.28 3.95
N TYR A 391 -9.68 6.18 4.68
CA TYR A 391 -10.81 5.41 5.18
C TYR A 391 -10.90 5.51 6.70
N SER A 392 -12.12 5.58 7.21
CA SER A 392 -12.42 5.29 8.60
C SER A 392 -13.51 4.23 8.71
N VAL A 393 -13.38 3.39 9.74
CA VAL A 393 -14.37 2.35 10.09
C VAL A 393 -14.78 2.59 11.52
N SER A 394 -16.07 2.73 11.77
CA SER A 394 -16.61 2.98 13.11
C SER A 394 -17.74 2.02 13.48
N ALA A 395 -17.83 1.70 14.75
CA ALA A 395 -18.93 0.95 15.37
C ALA A 395 -19.23 1.57 16.74
N GLY A 396 -20.29 2.38 16.81
CA GLY A 396 -20.53 3.25 17.96
C GLY A 396 -19.38 4.27 18.11
N ARG A 397 -18.75 4.28 19.29
CA ARG A 397 -17.57 5.13 19.56
C ARG A 397 -16.24 4.45 19.20
N ALA A 398 -16.24 3.14 18.96
CA ALA A 398 -15.06 2.45 18.49
C ALA A 398 -14.82 2.86 17.03
N VAL A 399 -13.68 3.47 16.76
CA VAL A 399 -13.32 3.97 15.42
C VAL A 399 -11.86 3.73 15.14
N SER A 400 -11.54 3.46 13.88
CA SER A 400 -10.16 3.32 13.41
C SER A 400 -10.06 3.88 12.00
N ALA A 401 -8.90 4.40 11.61
CA ALA A 401 -8.66 4.93 10.29
C ALA A 401 -7.41 4.33 9.65
N THR A 402 -7.42 4.31 8.32
CA THR A 402 -6.30 3.87 7.48
C THR A 402 -6.36 4.59 6.15
N ARG A 403 -5.38 4.34 5.30
CA ARG A 403 -5.38 4.84 3.93
C ARG A 403 -4.99 3.77 2.93
N ALA A 404 -5.47 3.95 1.70
CA ALA A 404 -5.08 3.14 0.57
C ALA A 404 -4.45 4.02 -0.51
N THR A 405 -3.53 3.42 -1.27
CA THR A 405 -2.96 4.03 -2.46
C THR A 405 -3.53 3.33 -3.68
N VAL A 406 -4.03 4.11 -4.65
CA VAL A 406 -4.56 3.65 -5.92
C VAL A 406 -3.79 4.35 -7.05
N VAL A 407 -3.34 3.60 -8.03
CA VAL A 407 -2.71 4.16 -9.23
C VAL A 407 -3.77 4.19 -10.33
N TYR A 408 -4.18 5.39 -10.71
CA TYR A 408 -5.14 5.56 -11.79
C TYR A 408 -4.44 5.94 -13.09
N ALA A 409 -4.69 5.16 -14.13
CA ALA A 409 -4.34 5.49 -15.50
C ALA A 409 -5.64 5.66 -16.31
N LYS A 410 -5.75 6.73 -17.07
CA LYS A 410 -6.90 6.95 -17.95
C LYS A 410 -7.02 5.77 -18.92
N PRO A 411 -8.22 5.21 -19.11
CA PRO A 411 -8.43 4.19 -20.14
C PRO A 411 -7.99 4.73 -21.50
N VAL A 412 -7.12 4.00 -22.18
CA VAL A 412 -6.78 4.33 -23.56
C VAL A 412 -7.98 4.04 -24.45
N VAL A 413 -8.41 5.03 -25.22
CA VAL A 413 -9.56 4.88 -26.13
C VAL A 413 -9.08 4.71 -27.56
N LEU A 414 -9.86 3.98 -28.39
CA LEU A 414 -9.60 3.88 -29.81
C LEU A 414 -9.83 5.24 -30.48
N LEU A 415 -8.79 5.79 -31.10
CA LEU A 415 -8.82 7.14 -31.66
C LEU A 415 -9.52 7.16 -33.03
N PRO A 416 -10.55 7.99 -33.25
CA PRO A 416 -11.21 8.11 -34.53
C PRO A 416 -10.31 8.56 -35.68
N SER A 417 -9.19 9.25 -35.40
CA SER A 417 -8.19 9.67 -36.38
C SER A 417 -7.55 8.51 -37.14
N LEU A 418 -7.62 7.27 -36.61
CA LEU A 418 -7.12 6.06 -37.24
C LEU A 418 -7.84 5.71 -38.54
N ARG A 419 -9.07 6.22 -38.80
CA ARG A 419 -9.73 6.11 -40.08
C ARG A 419 -9.01 6.88 -41.17
N THR A 420 -8.33 7.98 -40.83
CA THR A 420 -7.66 8.83 -41.82
C THR A 420 -6.43 8.12 -42.37
N GLY A 421 -6.42 7.95 -43.70
CA GLY A 421 -5.32 7.31 -44.42
C GLY A 421 -5.26 5.79 -44.26
N LEU A 422 -6.22 5.16 -43.60
CA LEU A 422 -6.34 3.70 -43.59
C LEU A 422 -6.70 3.24 -45.01
N THR A 423 -5.87 2.38 -45.61
CA THR A 423 -5.99 1.92 -46.97
C THR A 423 -6.43 0.46 -47.08
N MET A 424 -5.97 -0.39 -46.15
CA MET A 424 -6.38 -1.81 -46.08
C MET A 424 -6.55 -2.21 -44.62
N LEU A 425 -7.54 -3.09 -44.36
CA LEU A 425 -7.80 -3.63 -43.03
C LEU A 425 -8.36 -5.05 -43.13
N PHE A 426 -7.65 -5.98 -42.48
CA PHE A 426 -8.01 -7.39 -42.36
C PHE A 426 -8.23 -7.75 -40.90
N PRO A 427 -9.46 -7.76 -40.40
CA PRO A 427 -9.75 -8.10 -38.99
C PRO A 427 -9.56 -9.57 -38.64
N PHE A 428 -9.54 -10.44 -39.66
CA PHE A 428 -9.38 -11.90 -39.54
C PHE A 428 -10.49 -12.64 -38.76
N GLU A 429 -11.68 -12.08 -38.69
CA GLU A 429 -12.85 -12.68 -38.04
C GLU A 429 -13.48 -13.82 -38.88
N GLY A 430 -12.69 -14.89 -39.11
CA GLY A 430 -13.11 -16.07 -39.91
C GLY A 430 -13.04 -15.89 -41.42
N ASN A 431 -12.48 -14.80 -41.91
CA ASN A 431 -12.24 -14.53 -43.33
C ASN A 431 -10.99 -13.65 -43.52
N VAL A 432 -10.57 -13.48 -44.75
CA VAL A 432 -9.43 -12.63 -45.17
C VAL A 432 -9.89 -11.45 -46.01
N THR A 433 -11.03 -10.87 -45.69
CA THR A 433 -11.62 -9.74 -46.45
C THR A 433 -10.98 -8.42 -46.02
N ASP A 434 -10.58 -7.61 -46.97
CA ASP A 434 -10.18 -6.21 -46.77
C ASP A 434 -11.44 -5.35 -46.59
N ILE A 435 -11.76 -4.99 -45.37
CA ILE A 435 -12.97 -4.19 -45.06
C ILE A 435 -12.78 -2.69 -45.29
N ALA A 436 -11.55 -2.21 -45.49
CA ALA A 436 -11.28 -0.82 -45.88
C ALA A 436 -11.42 -0.62 -47.39
N ALA A 437 -11.68 -1.69 -48.15
CA ALA A 437 -11.88 -1.69 -49.62
C ALA A 437 -10.69 -1.11 -50.42
N GLY A 438 -9.47 -1.25 -49.89
CA GLY A 438 -8.24 -0.81 -50.54
C GLY A 438 -7.73 -1.73 -51.66
N GLY A 439 -8.42 -2.85 -51.89
CA GLY A 439 -8.11 -3.81 -52.93
C GLY A 439 -7.04 -4.84 -52.53
N GLY A 440 -6.80 -5.04 -51.25
CA GLY A 440 -5.93 -6.09 -50.75
C GLY A 440 -6.57 -7.46 -50.87
N VAL A 441 -5.80 -8.48 -51.32
CA VAL A 441 -6.27 -9.86 -51.47
C VAL A 441 -5.24 -10.81 -50.86
N ILE A 442 -5.64 -11.61 -49.87
CA ILE A 442 -4.78 -12.61 -49.26
C ILE A 442 -4.99 -13.96 -49.93
N THR A 443 -3.90 -14.53 -50.46
CA THR A 443 -3.88 -15.83 -51.16
C THR A 443 -2.70 -16.69 -50.68
N PRO A 444 -2.81 -18.03 -50.73
CA PRO A 444 -1.67 -18.88 -50.44
C PRO A 444 -0.62 -18.83 -51.54
N TYR A 445 0.65 -18.93 -51.20
CA TYR A 445 1.75 -19.01 -52.18
C TYR A 445 1.66 -20.25 -53.07
N ASP A 446 1.16 -21.37 -52.54
CA ASP A 446 1.00 -22.63 -53.28
C ASP A 446 -0.33 -22.71 -54.06
N GLY A 447 -1.22 -21.74 -53.89
CA GLY A 447 -2.53 -21.68 -54.55
C GLY A 447 -3.56 -22.72 -54.08
N VAL A 448 -3.24 -23.51 -53.08
CA VAL A 448 -4.05 -24.67 -52.63
C VAL A 448 -4.54 -24.55 -51.21
N GLN A 449 -3.74 -24.00 -50.30
CA GLN A 449 -4.09 -23.94 -48.89
C GLN A 449 -5.22 -22.97 -48.59
N ALA A 450 -6.24 -23.42 -47.84
CA ALA A 450 -7.29 -22.54 -47.36
C ALA A 450 -6.84 -21.74 -46.13
N PRO A 451 -7.26 -20.47 -45.96
CA PRO A 451 -7.07 -19.73 -44.73
C PRO A 451 -7.66 -20.46 -43.51
N ALA A 452 -6.93 -20.51 -42.40
CA ALA A 452 -7.38 -21.10 -41.15
C ALA A 452 -7.40 -20.03 -40.04
N PHE A 453 -8.25 -20.22 -39.04
CA PHE A 453 -8.44 -19.26 -37.98
C PHE A 453 -8.44 -19.97 -36.61
N ALA A 454 -7.92 -19.30 -35.58
CA ALA A 454 -7.97 -19.73 -34.20
C ALA A 454 -8.96 -18.86 -33.41
N ASP A 455 -9.68 -19.46 -32.44
CA ASP A 455 -10.63 -18.75 -31.58
C ASP A 455 -9.93 -18.04 -30.39
N ALA A 456 -8.66 -17.70 -30.55
CA ALA A 456 -7.82 -17.08 -29.50
C ALA A 456 -7.22 -15.75 -29.99
N GLY A 457 -7.92 -15.03 -30.84
CA GLY A 457 -7.56 -13.69 -31.32
C GLY A 457 -7.62 -12.66 -30.20
N VAL A 458 -7.02 -11.51 -30.45
CA VAL A 458 -7.12 -10.36 -29.54
C VAL A 458 -8.55 -9.83 -29.53
N PHE A 459 -9.23 -9.90 -30.67
CA PHE A 459 -10.58 -9.38 -30.90
C PHE A 459 -11.51 -10.45 -31.50
N GLY A 460 -11.46 -11.68 -30.98
CA GLY A 460 -12.28 -12.77 -31.50
C GLY A 460 -11.43 -13.84 -32.15
N LYS A 461 -11.36 -13.89 -33.47
CA LYS A 461 -10.52 -14.85 -34.20
C LYS A 461 -9.24 -14.21 -34.70
N MET A 462 -8.18 -15.02 -34.83
CA MET A 462 -6.97 -14.59 -35.50
C MET A 462 -6.62 -15.54 -36.66
N PHE A 463 -5.96 -15.00 -37.66
CA PHE A 463 -5.47 -15.75 -38.80
C PHE A 463 -4.34 -16.68 -38.37
N LYS A 464 -4.63 -17.99 -38.44
CA LYS A 464 -3.71 -19.03 -38.02
C LYS A 464 -2.81 -19.43 -39.18
N ASN A 465 -1.55 -19.06 -39.07
CA ASN A 465 -0.57 -19.38 -40.07
C ASN A 465 0.44 -20.39 -39.51
N GLU A 466 0.11 -21.68 -39.64
CA GLU A 466 0.97 -22.79 -39.22
C GLU A 466 1.78 -23.31 -40.40
N ARG A 467 3.10 -23.41 -40.21
CA ARG A 467 3.99 -23.97 -41.18
C ARG A 467 4.51 -25.34 -40.74
N GLY A 468 4.20 -26.38 -41.52
CA GLY A 468 4.76 -27.70 -41.36
C GLY A 468 6.14 -27.84 -42.02
N SER A 469 6.87 -28.91 -41.69
CA SER A 469 8.24 -29.20 -42.19
C SER A 469 8.28 -29.44 -43.71
N ALA A 470 7.16 -29.72 -44.35
CA ALA A 470 7.06 -30.06 -45.77
C ALA A 470 6.02 -29.21 -46.56
N ALA A 471 5.20 -28.43 -45.88
CA ALA A 471 4.14 -27.66 -46.52
C ALA A 471 4.41 -26.15 -46.43
N LEU A 472 4.06 -25.47 -47.47
CA LEU A 472 4.18 -24.04 -47.61
C LEU A 472 3.05 -23.32 -46.89
N GLY A 473 2.86 -23.46 -45.63
CA GLY A 473 1.84 -22.72 -44.84
C GLY A 473 1.98 -21.20 -44.90
N ALA A 474 2.45 -20.65 -46.02
CA ALA A 474 2.70 -19.23 -46.23
C ALA A 474 1.63 -18.62 -47.15
N PHE A 475 1.20 -17.41 -46.79
CA PHE A 475 0.28 -16.60 -47.56
C PHE A 475 0.96 -15.32 -48.04
N LYS A 476 0.41 -14.70 -49.04
CA LYS A 476 0.79 -13.37 -49.49
C LYS A 476 -0.44 -12.46 -49.52
N LEU A 477 -0.22 -11.21 -49.21
CA LEU A 477 -1.16 -10.13 -49.44
C LEU A 477 -0.79 -9.42 -50.73
N ASP A 478 -1.56 -9.65 -51.77
CA ASP A 478 -1.49 -8.87 -53.00
C ASP A 478 -2.20 -7.52 -52.81
N TYR A 479 -1.59 -6.42 -53.24
CA TYR A 479 -2.14 -5.07 -53.14
C TYR A 479 -2.07 -4.34 -54.50
N PRO A 480 -2.82 -3.23 -54.70
CA PRO A 480 -2.82 -2.49 -55.97
C PRO A 480 -1.41 -2.08 -56.39
N ALA A 481 -1.09 -2.30 -57.66
CA ALA A 481 0.22 -1.95 -58.20
C ALA A 481 0.53 -0.47 -58.02
N GLY A 482 1.76 -0.16 -57.62
CA GLY A 482 2.22 1.20 -57.34
C GLY A 482 1.84 1.76 -55.99
N LEU A 483 1.11 1.04 -55.13
CA LEU A 483 0.69 1.53 -53.82
C LEU A 483 1.90 1.96 -52.96
N LEU A 484 2.82 1.05 -52.66
CA LEU A 484 3.98 1.37 -51.84
C LEU A 484 5.01 2.29 -52.52
N ASP A 485 5.08 2.23 -53.85
CA ASP A 485 5.96 3.10 -54.64
C ASP A 485 5.53 4.55 -54.58
N SER A 486 4.22 4.82 -54.70
CA SER A 486 3.65 6.17 -54.73
C SER A 486 3.61 6.85 -53.37
N LEU A 487 3.48 6.08 -52.29
CA LEU A 487 3.38 6.64 -50.96
C LEU A 487 4.72 7.23 -50.48
N GLN A 488 4.68 8.47 -50.00
CA GLN A 488 5.83 9.11 -49.36
C GLN A 488 5.98 8.66 -47.92
N VAL A 489 4.89 8.30 -47.28
CA VAL A 489 4.85 7.78 -45.89
C VAL A 489 3.81 6.69 -45.81
N PHE A 490 4.13 5.60 -45.13
CA PHE A 490 3.16 4.55 -44.82
C PHE A 490 3.45 3.90 -43.49
N THR A 491 2.40 3.32 -42.87
CA THR A 491 2.48 2.49 -41.69
C THR A 491 1.79 1.16 -41.93
N ILE A 492 2.43 0.07 -41.50
CA ILE A 492 1.83 -1.28 -41.44
C ILE A 492 1.75 -1.63 -39.96
N GLY A 493 0.57 -2.04 -39.49
CA GLY A 493 0.35 -2.43 -38.09
C GLY A 493 -0.50 -3.69 -37.98
N PHE A 494 -0.23 -4.54 -37.02
CA PHE A 494 -0.96 -5.79 -36.80
C PHE A 494 -0.69 -6.35 -35.40
N TRP A 495 -1.60 -7.18 -34.91
CA TRP A 495 -1.33 -8.06 -33.78
C TRP A 495 -0.66 -9.34 -34.27
N PHE A 496 0.29 -9.80 -33.48
CA PHE A 496 1.14 -10.94 -33.79
C PHE A 496 1.27 -11.86 -32.58
N GLN A 497 1.22 -13.16 -32.83
CA GLN A 497 1.49 -14.17 -31.80
C GLN A 497 2.39 -15.26 -32.37
N SER A 498 3.41 -15.65 -31.61
CA SER A 498 4.34 -16.74 -31.93
C SER A 498 4.74 -17.44 -30.66
N ASP A 499 5.12 -18.73 -30.78
CA ASP A 499 5.72 -19.52 -29.69
C ASP A 499 7.15 -19.09 -29.33
N GLY A 500 7.70 -18.13 -30.04
CA GLY A 500 9.05 -17.62 -29.81
C GLY A 500 10.17 -18.53 -30.28
N THR A 501 9.90 -19.71 -30.83
CA THR A 501 10.93 -20.70 -31.22
C THR A 501 11.53 -20.45 -32.58
N ALA A 502 10.84 -19.69 -33.45
CA ALA A 502 11.35 -19.37 -34.77
C ALA A 502 12.63 -18.54 -34.67
N ASN A 503 13.59 -18.83 -35.53
CA ASN A 503 14.86 -18.13 -35.59
C ASN A 503 15.15 -17.70 -37.03
N ASP A 504 15.47 -16.41 -37.23
CA ASP A 504 15.73 -15.78 -38.52
C ASP A 504 14.59 -16.05 -39.54
N ARG A 505 13.35 -15.71 -39.15
CA ARG A 505 12.13 -15.93 -39.94
C ARG A 505 11.45 -14.63 -40.28
N SER A 506 11.08 -14.48 -41.57
CA SER A 506 10.23 -13.37 -42.00
C SER A 506 8.82 -13.55 -41.44
N ILE A 507 8.34 -12.58 -40.69
CA ILE A 507 6.94 -12.47 -40.25
C ILE A 507 6.12 -11.86 -41.38
N LEU A 508 6.60 -10.75 -41.91
CA LEU A 508 5.97 -9.99 -42.99
C LEU A 508 7.06 -9.34 -43.84
N GLY A 509 7.04 -9.54 -45.17
CA GLY A 509 8.05 -8.95 -46.03
C GLY A 509 7.75 -9.00 -47.52
N ASN A 510 8.24 -7.99 -48.27
CA ASN A 510 8.12 -7.91 -49.74
C ASN A 510 9.47 -8.05 -50.45
N LYS A 511 10.54 -8.37 -49.75
CA LYS A 511 11.89 -8.52 -50.30
C LYS A 511 12.36 -9.99 -50.29
N ASP A 512 13.44 -10.32 -50.98
CA ASP A 512 14.21 -11.53 -50.72
C ASP A 512 15.02 -11.33 -49.43
N TYR A 513 14.58 -11.96 -48.38
CA TYR A 513 15.17 -11.79 -47.04
C TYR A 513 16.50 -12.54 -46.90
N ASN A 514 16.83 -13.46 -47.79
CA ASN A 514 18.10 -14.19 -47.79
C ASN A 514 19.34 -13.29 -47.92
N SER A 515 19.18 -12.09 -48.46
CA SER A 515 20.22 -11.06 -48.48
C SER A 515 19.73 -9.76 -47.85
N GLY A 516 20.43 -9.29 -46.82
CA GLY A 516 20.04 -8.09 -46.11
C GLY A 516 19.90 -6.83 -46.98
N GLY A 517 20.70 -6.69 -48.05
CA GLY A 517 20.72 -5.54 -48.95
C GLY A 517 19.69 -5.60 -50.08
N ASN A 518 18.95 -6.68 -50.25
CA ASN A 518 17.90 -6.78 -51.27
C ASN A 518 16.78 -5.76 -51.05
N PRO A 519 16.25 -5.13 -52.12
CA PRO A 519 15.24 -4.07 -52.03
C PRO A 519 13.95 -4.55 -51.34
N GLY A 520 13.38 -3.69 -50.49
CA GLY A 520 12.09 -3.92 -49.85
C GLY A 520 12.17 -3.79 -48.32
N ILE A 521 11.07 -4.20 -47.68
CA ILE A 521 10.91 -4.21 -46.23
C ILE A 521 10.74 -5.63 -45.70
N THR A 522 11.15 -5.85 -44.45
CA THR A 522 10.82 -7.10 -43.72
C THR A 522 10.74 -6.82 -42.22
N ILE A 523 9.71 -7.40 -41.59
CA ILE A 523 9.63 -7.60 -40.17
C ILE A 523 9.90 -9.08 -39.92
N ALA A 524 10.88 -9.41 -39.08
CA ALA A 524 11.33 -10.78 -38.84
C ALA A 524 11.43 -11.11 -37.36
N GLN A 525 11.19 -12.38 -37.03
CA GLN A 525 11.61 -12.95 -35.76
C GLN A 525 13.07 -13.41 -35.90
N TRP A 526 13.99 -12.71 -35.20
CA TRP A 526 15.43 -12.83 -35.47
C TRP A 526 16.11 -13.91 -34.63
N ALA A 527 15.98 -13.80 -33.31
CA ALA A 527 16.67 -14.71 -32.37
C ALA A 527 15.74 -15.02 -31.20
N GLY A 528 15.02 -16.16 -31.28
CA GLY A 528 13.98 -16.44 -30.30
C GLY A 528 12.89 -15.36 -30.29
N PRO A 529 12.40 -14.90 -29.14
CA PRO A 529 11.36 -13.88 -29.05
C PRO A 529 11.91 -12.46 -29.22
N GLU A 530 12.65 -12.21 -30.31
CA GLU A 530 13.22 -10.91 -30.67
C GLU A 530 12.85 -10.53 -32.10
N LEU A 531 12.42 -9.29 -32.30
CA LEU A 531 12.05 -8.73 -33.59
C LEU A 531 13.18 -7.96 -34.24
N ARG A 532 13.26 -8.09 -35.56
CA ARG A 532 14.07 -7.25 -36.45
C ARG A 532 13.17 -6.56 -37.45
N PHE A 533 13.33 -5.26 -37.62
CA PHE A 533 12.74 -4.47 -38.70
C PHE A 533 13.84 -4.11 -39.68
N ASN A 534 13.68 -4.49 -40.95
CA ASN A 534 14.67 -4.29 -41.98
C ASN A 534 14.07 -3.50 -43.15
N LEU A 535 14.82 -2.50 -43.62
CA LEU A 535 14.52 -1.72 -44.83
C LEU A 535 15.77 -1.68 -45.70
N ALA A 536 15.66 -2.00 -46.98
CA ALA A 536 16.80 -2.04 -47.87
C ALA A 536 16.46 -1.54 -49.30
N GLY A 537 17.48 -1.10 -50.02
CA GLY A 537 17.41 -0.65 -51.42
C GLY A 537 18.75 -0.10 -51.90
N GLY A 538 19.07 -0.29 -53.19
CA GLY A 538 20.35 0.14 -53.76
C GLY A 538 21.57 -0.57 -53.18
N GLY A 539 21.43 -1.78 -52.67
CA GLY A 539 22.49 -2.54 -51.99
C GLY A 539 22.76 -2.13 -50.54
N SER A 540 22.08 -1.11 -50.05
CA SER A 540 22.18 -0.62 -48.68
C SER A 540 21.02 -1.09 -47.84
N ARG A 541 21.21 -1.22 -46.52
CA ARG A 541 20.13 -1.59 -45.60
C ARG A 541 20.23 -0.84 -44.27
N VAL A 542 19.12 -0.78 -43.55
CA VAL A 542 19.04 -0.32 -42.16
C VAL A 542 18.15 -1.28 -41.36
N ASP A 543 18.58 -1.56 -40.13
CA ASP A 543 17.88 -2.46 -39.21
C ASP A 543 17.55 -1.74 -37.90
N ILE A 544 16.38 -2.10 -37.31
CA ILE A 544 16.10 -1.91 -35.90
C ILE A 544 16.03 -3.32 -35.30
N ASN A 545 16.97 -3.63 -34.39
CA ASN A 545 17.12 -4.93 -33.75
C ASN A 545 16.85 -4.84 -32.25
N GLY A 546 16.74 -5.99 -31.57
CA GLY A 546 16.70 -6.08 -30.12
C GLY A 546 15.38 -5.62 -29.51
N VAL A 547 14.28 -5.69 -30.26
CA VAL A 547 12.93 -5.45 -29.75
C VAL A 547 12.36 -6.79 -29.32
N LYS A 548 12.25 -7.02 -28.02
CA LYS A 548 11.77 -8.28 -27.44
C LYS A 548 10.24 -8.32 -27.39
N PHE A 549 9.70 -9.54 -27.38
CA PHE A 549 8.29 -9.83 -27.15
C PHE A 549 8.13 -11.09 -26.26
N THR A 550 6.98 -11.25 -25.66
CA THR A 550 6.65 -12.41 -24.82
C THR A 550 6.09 -13.54 -25.68
N ALA A 551 6.74 -14.71 -25.68
CA ALA A 551 6.30 -15.88 -26.41
C ALA A 551 4.89 -16.33 -25.99
N ASN A 552 4.09 -16.80 -26.95
CA ASN A 552 2.69 -17.24 -26.77
C ASN A 552 1.72 -16.14 -26.29
N LYS A 553 2.15 -14.87 -26.28
CA LYS A 553 1.28 -13.72 -26.02
C LYS A 553 1.07 -12.90 -27.28
N PRO A 554 -0.12 -12.33 -27.49
CA PRO A 554 -0.31 -11.36 -28.56
C PRO A 554 0.50 -10.09 -28.29
N VAL A 555 1.18 -9.61 -29.33
CA VAL A 555 1.92 -8.34 -29.29
C VAL A 555 1.48 -7.48 -30.48
N TYR A 556 1.34 -6.18 -30.26
CA TYR A 556 1.04 -5.25 -31.35
C TYR A 556 2.34 -4.76 -31.98
N ILE A 557 2.45 -4.86 -33.31
CA ILE A 557 3.62 -4.46 -34.07
C ILE A 557 3.21 -3.40 -35.08
N ALA A 558 3.96 -2.29 -35.16
CA ALA A 558 3.80 -1.32 -36.24
C ALA A 558 5.15 -0.91 -36.79
N MET A 559 5.26 -0.83 -38.12
CA MET A 559 6.39 -0.33 -38.88
C MET A 559 5.96 0.87 -39.70
N THR A 560 6.60 2.01 -39.49
CA THR A 560 6.41 3.21 -40.33
C THR A 560 7.66 3.46 -41.16
N VAL A 561 7.50 3.72 -42.44
CA VAL A 561 8.55 4.19 -43.34
C VAL A 561 8.16 5.58 -43.83
N ASP A 562 9.00 6.57 -43.57
CA ASP A 562 8.86 7.94 -44.04
C ASP A 562 10.00 8.25 -45.02
N LYS A 563 9.67 8.29 -46.31
CA LYS A 563 10.62 8.57 -47.38
C LYS A 563 11.04 10.04 -47.40
N THR A 564 10.15 10.94 -46.94
CA THR A 564 10.42 12.38 -46.87
C THR A 564 11.35 12.70 -45.75
N ALA A 565 11.05 12.23 -44.54
CA ALA A 565 11.91 12.40 -43.36
C ALA A 565 13.13 11.47 -43.39
N LYS A 566 13.18 10.51 -44.30
CA LYS A 566 14.23 9.47 -44.38
C LYS A 566 14.39 8.70 -43.11
N THR A 567 13.28 8.23 -42.51
CA THR A 567 13.27 7.46 -41.27
C THR A 567 12.49 6.18 -41.38
N MET A 568 12.90 5.17 -40.62
CA MET A 568 12.12 3.97 -40.32
C MET A 568 11.83 3.94 -38.82
N THR A 569 10.58 3.70 -38.44
CA THR A 569 10.16 3.60 -37.04
C THR A 569 9.50 2.27 -36.77
N ALA A 570 9.93 1.59 -35.75
CA ALA A 570 9.30 0.39 -35.18
C ALA A 570 8.59 0.76 -33.86
N SER A 571 7.37 0.31 -33.71
CA SER A 571 6.59 0.42 -32.47
C SER A 571 6.07 -0.97 -32.09
N VAL A 572 6.29 -1.40 -30.87
CA VAL A 572 5.84 -2.70 -30.37
C VAL A 572 5.23 -2.50 -28.98
N TYR A 573 4.06 -3.08 -28.78
CA TYR A 573 3.43 -3.17 -27.48
C TYR A 573 3.31 -4.63 -27.06
N ASP A 574 3.79 -4.92 -25.87
CA ASP A 574 3.69 -6.20 -25.19
C ASP A 574 3.11 -5.98 -23.80
N SER A 575 2.12 -6.77 -23.41
CA SER A 575 1.42 -6.57 -22.13
C SER A 575 2.32 -6.78 -20.89
N GLU A 576 3.44 -7.51 -21.03
CA GLU A 576 4.40 -7.76 -19.94
C GLU A 576 5.62 -6.84 -20.01
N LEU A 577 6.10 -6.50 -21.23
CA LEU A 577 7.30 -5.70 -21.44
C LEU A 577 7.01 -4.21 -21.68
N GLY A 578 5.73 -3.84 -21.89
CA GLY A 578 5.30 -2.48 -22.13
C GLY A 578 5.45 -2.02 -23.58
N PHE A 579 5.40 -0.70 -23.79
CA PHE A 579 5.47 -0.07 -25.10
C PHE A 579 6.90 0.35 -25.45
N THR A 580 7.40 -0.10 -26.60
CA THR A 580 8.70 0.26 -27.17
C THR A 580 8.51 0.97 -28.50
N ARG A 581 9.15 2.14 -28.70
CA ARG A 581 9.21 2.84 -29.96
C ARG A 581 10.65 3.22 -30.27
N ARG A 582 11.14 2.86 -31.45
CA ARG A 582 12.49 3.16 -31.92
C ARG A 582 12.45 3.67 -33.34
N SER A 583 13.20 4.72 -33.62
CA SER A 583 13.37 5.29 -34.95
C SER A 583 14.85 5.29 -35.35
N THR A 584 15.11 5.09 -36.63
CA THR A 584 16.45 5.16 -37.21
C THR A 584 16.41 5.90 -38.54
N ALA A 585 17.50 6.60 -38.86
CA ALA A 585 17.68 7.21 -40.18
C ALA A 585 17.91 6.12 -41.25
N THR A 586 17.37 6.29 -42.44
CA THR A 586 17.49 5.31 -43.54
C THR A 586 18.85 5.36 -44.25
N GLY A 587 19.68 6.35 -43.94
CA GLY A 587 21.04 6.45 -44.47
C GLY A 587 21.07 6.47 -46.02
N SER A 588 21.86 5.56 -46.60
CA SER A 588 22.05 5.41 -48.05
C SER A 588 21.07 4.46 -48.74
N VAL A 589 20.03 4.01 -48.04
CA VAL A 589 18.99 3.15 -48.63
C VAL A 589 18.26 3.88 -49.75
N ASN A 590 18.18 3.25 -50.93
CA ASN A 590 17.35 3.78 -52.02
C ASN A 590 15.87 3.56 -51.74
N LEU A 591 15.21 4.60 -51.22
CA LEU A 591 13.80 4.55 -50.80
C LEU A 591 12.79 4.42 -51.96
N ALA A 592 13.23 4.60 -53.20
CA ALA A 592 12.39 4.32 -54.38
C ALA A 592 12.16 2.80 -54.59
N GLN A 593 12.89 1.94 -53.92
CA GLN A 593 12.83 0.49 -54.06
C GLN A 593 12.14 -0.23 -52.88
N VAL A 594 11.41 0.50 -52.03
CA VAL A 594 10.78 -0.10 -50.82
C VAL A 594 9.60 -1.05 -51.18
N ALA A 595 9.07 -0.97 -52.37
CA ALA A 595 8.05 -1.92 -52.86
C ALA A 595 8.61 -3.32 -53.19
N GLY A 596 9.94 -3.48 -53.13
CA GLY A 596 10.58 -4.75 -53.48
C GLY A 596 10.69 -4.97 -54.98
N VAL A 597 11.03 -6.22 -55.36
CA VAL A 597 11.26 -6.60 -56.79
C VAL A 597 10.39 -7.78 -57.26
N PHE A 598 9.54 -8.33 -56.39
CA PHE A 598 8.75 -9.53 -56.64
C PHE A 598 7.30 -9.23 -57.05
N GLY A 599 6.94 -7.97 -57.23
CA GLY A 599 5.59 -7.53 -57.56
C GLY A 599 4.87 -6.91 -56.36
N PRO A 600 3.63 -6.46 -56.55
CA PRO A 600 2.87 -5.73 -55.53
C PRO A 600 2.26 -6.68 -54.48
N HIS A 601 3.10 -7.39 -53.74
CA HIS A 601 2.65 -8.25 -52.66
C HIS A 601 3.62 -8.27 -51.46
N ILE A 602 3.11 -8.68 -50.33
CA ILE A 602 3.82 -8.89 -49.07
C ILE A 602 3.57 -10.31 -48.58
N GLY A 603 4.62 -11.08 -48.31
CA GLY A 603 4.50 -12.39 -47.69
C GLY A 603 4.07 -12.27 -46.22
N LEU A 604 3.19 -13.17 -45.82
CA LEU A 604 2.77 -13.38 -44.40
C LEU A 604 3.32 -14.73 -43.95
N ASN A 605 4.10 -14.74 -42.88
CA ASN A 605 4.94 -15.86 -42.44
C ASN A 605 5.94 -16.29 -43.54
N GLU A 606 6.31 -15.36 -44.40
CA GLU A 606 7.24 -15.55 -45.49
C GLU A 606 7.82 -14.20 -45.95
N ASP A 607 8.82 -14.24 -46.83
CA ASP A 607 9.36 -13.10 -47.54
C ASP A 607 8.63 -12.83 -48.89
N GLY A 608 9.01 -11.78 -49.61
CA GLY A 608 8.44 -11.43 -50.89
C GLY A 608 8.73 -12.46 -52.02
N ARG A 609 9.76 -13.27 -51.86
CA ARG A 609 10.10 -14.35 -52.80
C ARG A 609 9.22 -15.57 -52.62
N GLY A 610 8.64 -15.80 -51.45
CA GLY A 610 7.80 -16.95 -51.13
C GLY A 610 8.57 -18.25 -50.89
N THR A 611 9.88 -18.22 -50.77
CA THR A 611 10.71 -19.42 -50.64
C THR A 611 11.71 -19.38 -49.48
N TYR A 612 11.81 -18.28 -48.73
CA TYR A 612 12.81 -18.13 -47.67
C TYR A 612 12.65 -19.17 -46.57
N GLY A 613 11.45 -19.38 -46.13
CA GLY A 613 11.17 -20.39 -45.12
C GLY A 613 11.46 -21.84 -45.52
N ILE A 614 11.64 -22.10 -46.81
CA ILE A 614 11.95 -23.43 -47.37
C ILE A 614 13.45 -23.59 -47.60
N CYS A 615 14.07 -22.59 -48.26
CA CYS A 615 15.45 -22.73 -48.72
C CYS A 615 16.51 -22.34 -47.70
N CYS A 616 16.22 -21.33 -46.91
CA CYS A 616 17.32 -20.50 -46.44
C CYS A 616 17.33 -20.24 -44.91
N ALA A 617 16.24 -20.53 -44.23
CA ALA A 617 16.17 -20.39 -42.79
C ALA A 617 16.77 -21.60 -42.06
N GLY A 618 17.64 -21.35 -41.09
CA GLY A 618 18.46 -22.36 -40.40
C GLY A 618 17.75 -23.48 -39.63
N THR A 619 16.46 -23.29 -39.31
CA THR A 619 15.63 -24.29 -38.65
C THR A 619 14.38 -24.60 -39.44
N LYS A 620 14.28 -25.81 -39.96
CA LYS A 620 13.14 -26.31 -40.73
C LYS A 620 12.14 -27.07 -39.84
N GLY A 621 11.71 -26.47 -38.74
CA GLY A 621 10.69 -27.05 -37.87
C GLY A 621 9.29 -26.47 -38.16
N PRO A 622 8.24 -27.14 -37.74
CA PRO A 622 6.92 -26.52 -37.71
C PRO A 622 6.94 -25.32 -36.75
N TYR A 623 6.36 -24.21 -37.13
CA TYR A 623 6.19 -23.02 -36.28
C TYR A 623 4.90 -22.31 -36.62
N THR A 624 4.34 -21.64 -35.62
CA THR A 624 3.09 -20.91 -35.71
C THR A 624 3.36 -19.41 -35.65
N MET A 625 2.82 -18.67 -36.61
CA MET A 625 2.78 -17.21 -36.59
C MET A 625 1.34 -16.78 -36.92
N ASN A 626 0.67 -16.22 -35.94
CA ASN A 626 -0.70 -15.82 -36.05
C ASN A 626 -0.80 -14.30 -36.16
N PHE A 627 -1.79 -13.83 -36.92
CA PHE A 627 -2.03 -12.42 -37.19
C PHE A 627 -3.45 -12.04 -36.82
N ASP A 628 -3.62 -10.82 -36.33
CA ASP A 628 -4.92 -10.22 -36.10
C ASP A 628 -4.87 -8.73 -36.42
N ASP A 629 -5.99 -8.14 -36.88
CA ASP A 629 -6.13 -6.73 -37.24
C ASP A 629 -4.97 -6.16 -38.09
N LEU A 630 -4.64 -6.85 -39.20
CA LEU A 630 -3.60 -6.35 -40.14
C LEU A 630 -4.11 -5.14 -40.90
N ALA A 631 -3.44 -4.01 -40.75
CA ALA A 631 -3.86 -2.75 -41.32
C ALA A 631 -2.70 -1.95 -41.93
N PHE A 632 -3.05 -1.16 -42.99
CA PHE A 632 -2.12 -0.29 -43.70
C PHE A 632 -2.64 1.13 -43.75
N TRP A 633 -1.76 2.08 -43.43
CA TRP A 633 -2.04 3.51 -43.54
C TRP A 633 -1.11 4.20 -44.52
N SER A 634 -1.66 5.11 -45.35
CA SER A 634 -0.90 5.96 -46.27
C SER A 634 -0.27 7.17 -45.56
N ARG A 635 0.01 7.06 -44.28
CA ARG A 635 0.64 8.08 -43.43
C ARG A 635 1.40 7.48 -42.28
N ALA A 636 2.21 8.31 -41.61
CA ALA A 636 2.74 7.95 -40.31
C ALA A 636 1.66 7.98 -39.23
N LEU A 637 1.66 6.98 -38.37
CA LEU A 637 0.89 7.01 -37.13
C LEU A 637 1.69 7.70 -36.02
N THR A 638 1.02 8.55 -35.27
CA THR A 638 1.57 9.12 -34.04
C THR A 638 1.75 8.06 -32.97
N GLU A 639 2.55 8.33 -31.96
CA GLU A 639 2.68 7.41 -30.81
C GLU A 639 1.34 7.18 -30.10
N ALA A 640 0.55 8.25 -29.95
CA ALA A 640 -0.79 8.16 -29.35
C ALA A 640 -1.72 7.23 -30.14
N GLU A 641 -1.67 7.27 -31.47
CA GLU A 641 -2.46 6.40 -32.32
C GLU A 641 -2.01 4.94 -32.24
N VAL A 642 -0.70 4.68 -32.21
CA VAL A 642 -0.20 3.31 -32.04
C VAL A 642 -0.55 2.76 -30.66
N LYS A 643 -0.43 3.58 -29.60
CA LYS A 643 -0.88 3.20 -28.25
C LYS A 643 -2.40 2.95 -28.22
N SER A 644 -3.17 3.74 -28.93
CA SER A 644 -4.62 3.56 -29.07
C SER A 644 -4.98 2.20 -29.67
N LEU A 645 -4.32 1.80 -30.76
CA LEU A 645 -4.49 0.47 -31.38
C LEU A 645 -4.10 -0.67 -30.44
N ALA A 646 -3.02 -0.49 -29.71
CA ALA A 646 -2.42 -1.53 -28.88
C ALA A 646 -3.08 -1.69 -27.50
N MET A 647 -3.66 -0.63 -26.94
CA MET A 647 -4.02 -0.58 -25.51
C MET A 647 -5.49 -0.25 -25.26
N SER A 648 -6.28 0.11 -26.31
CA SER A 648 -7.70 0.44 -26.13
C SER A 648 -8.58 -0.78 -25.83
N GLY A 649 -8.11 -1.99 -26.11
CA GLY A 649 -8.90 -3.20 -26.04
C GLY A 649 -9.97 -3.29 -27.15
N LYS A 650 -9.80 -2.55 -28.24
CA LYS A 650 -10.75 -2.46 -29.35
C LYS A 650 -10.06 -2.66 -30.69
N SER A 651 -10.70 -3.44 -31.57
CA SER A 651 -10.28 -3.57 -32.96
C SER A 651 -10.48 -2.25 -33.71
N VAL A 652 -9.57 -1.94 -34.64
CA VAL A 652 -9.75 -0.80 -35.53
C VAL A 652 -10.99 -0.96 -36.45
N SER A 653 -11.48 -2.18 -36.64
CA SER A 653 -12.73 -2.48 -37.37
C SER A 653 -13.96 -1.81 -36.73
N GLU A 654 -13.95 -1.55 -35.40
CA GLU A 654 -15.04 -0.83 -34.72
C GLU A 654 -15.21 0.63 -35.20
N LEU A 655 -14.23 1.17 -35.89
CA LEU A 655 -14.36 2.47 -36.56
C LEU A 655 -15.14 2.40 -37.88
N PHE A 656 -15.46 1.19 -38.33
CA PHE A 656 -16.21 0.94 -39.56
C PHE A 656 -17.52 0.21 -39.21
N PRO A 657 -18.65 0.91 -39.15
CA PRO A 657 -19.93 0.34 -38.76
C PRO A 657 -20.48 -0.66 -39.80
#